data_4bbaf6dce0b8ca3f10bdab5c41ffca99
#
_entry.id   4bbaf6dce0b8ca3f10bdab5c41ffca99
#
_cell.length_a   1.000
_cell.length_b   1.000
_cell.length_c   1.000
_cell.angle_alpha   90.00
_cell.angle_beta   90.00
_cell.angle_gamma   90.00
#
_symmetry.space_group_name_H-M   'P 1'
#
loop_
_entity.id
_entity.type
_entity.pdbx_description
1 polymer ?
#
loop_
_entity_poly.entity_id
_entity_poly.type
_entity_poly.pdbx_seq_one_letter_code
_entity_poly.pdbx_strand_id
1 'polypeptide(L)'
;MRTNSRRALRLASALVAAGLALSAAPPALADDGSSLLTLTDSQAEQLADHAQLNAYADADRESVDPQGATGGSGTSGAGRDTDRGAGSHLDEGTGTDAGGDGAVTVSPKSTVEGVRGLAATVPAGGKGGDYFTLHSLGSVQRSKADGTPLWRRDNASLYADWGVKNSRPWQAEPYPARIVMGYNAVSPFTPASDQGYVTGDLTGDGVDDVVFSASVGVSPYRPFTSPGSSLANGTFVTVLDGRTGRTLWSKLYAYAYNVKLVGRTLVVTDAPYYNLNSPAAATATVSGIRFSYADGALTPSGTWTYDTGVRSGTAWGALEDLGGGLVAASYNQRRTATAAGRGRTLVLDTEDGAVKWQTDSALYSRQLHLDTTRGRLVALEQSDPTDGVKYELDSYSLADGKRTTLDTRINAVPTDMTIGDLRDDRKPEYVVSESTLSPTLYINANTVRVVDGTDPGTLLWSSTVKRDADNSHDGPSTWSLDVVDGNLVTTAQDDTGMNTAENPGGGQYAALTVFSGSGDMRWQEKGIGASPMFSQVYRDGTGRHIRTVDQNQNIRTYGFGNGKQQSLLPLQGDLWSAQSADIDGDRKNDLVVGGKSDGVWAYSGPSLTAGKPELLWKATVPGQVHRIEKGDVNGDGHDDFVVAADTAVAVIDGRNGKVIERIDGNGQFVRSVTVADLDGDKRADIVVPTDKLRAYRGSGSALWTYAAPASAGGVVFGDPAVGEGRVYAQYSSTDALQKESPAVDGVALDAKKGTVRWTAAPEAPAESVDGKLYGAGLNHGVFTSPEIPYADGHAVVYTWFSATSTTAEGAPDGSSLRAVVEIRDSRTGEVLHHGVAGGPWNVGSYFTGPEGLVLTGTASFRTYAAGGRDYRLFTLPSVETGGFLTGPGGRRLLVGGAQSGAYLYDPSVLTAEDDYPDDVGHNTYLGAREYFSGDLDGDGVDEVVNLGFDETGFDRMTELLGGRYLQQFTAISRLTVSTLS
;
A
#
# COMPACT_ATOMS: atom_id res chain seq x y z
N MET A 1 -5.85 12.30 -7.79
CA MET A 1 -4.61 12.47 -8.54
C MET A 1 -3.59 11.38 -8.28
N ARG A 2 -3.59 10.72 -7.17
CA ARG A 2 -2.49 9.87 -6.68
C ARG A 2 -2.70 8.39 -6.78
N THR A 3 -3.90 7.91 -6.72
CA THR A 3 -4.26 6.53 -7.05
C THR A 3 -3.84 6.15 -8.47
N ASN A 4 -3.53 7.12 -9.30
CA ASN A 4 -3.30 6.94 -10.72
C ASN A 4 -1.83 6.84 -11.14
N SER A 5 -0.85 7.34 -10.34
CA SER A 5 0.57 7.03 -10.59
C SER A 5 0.82 5.53 -10.53
N ARG A 6 0.09 4.88 -9.64
CA ARG A 6 0.13 3.45 -9.44
C ARG A 6 -0.38 2.65 -10.64
N ARG A 7 -1.33 3.21 -11.37
CA ARG A 7 -1.93 2.53 -12.51
C ARG A 7 -1.18 2.73 -13.80
N ALA A 8 -0.63 3.90 -13.98
CA ALA A 8 0.27 4.10 -15.10
C ALA A 8 1.55 3.26 -14.92
N LEU A 9 2.05 3.09 -13.69
CA LEU A 9 3.08 2.09 -13.38
C LEU A 9 2.57 0.66 -13.65
N ARG A 10 1.34 0.33 -13.26
CA ARG A 10 0.71 -0.97 -13.58
C ARG A 10 0.52 -1.18 -15.08
N LEU A 11 0.14 -0.15 -15.82
CA LEU A 11 0.08 -0.22 -17.28
C LEU A 11 1.47 -0.32 -17.91
N ALA A 12 2.46 0.38 -17.39
CA ALA A 12 3.83 0.25 -17.85
C ALA A 12 4.41 -1.13 -17.51
N SER A 13 4.12 -1.66 -16.33
CA SER A 13 4.54 -3.02 -15.95
C SER A 13 3.79 -4.09 -16.73
N ALA A 14 2.50 -3.92 -17.00
CA ALA A 14 1.73 -4.82 -17.85
C ALA A 14 2.16 -4.71 -19.32
N LEU A 15 2.52 -3.52 -19.80
CA LEU A 15 3.04 -3.32 -21.15
C LEU A 15 4.49 -3.82 -21.30
N VAL A 16 5.32 -3.73 -20.27
CA VAL A 16 6.67 -4.31 -20.24
C VAL A 16 6.59 -5.84 -20.11
N ALA A 17 5.68 -6.37 -19.32
CA ALA A 17 5.42 -7.81 -19.26
C ALA A 17 4.84 -8.34 -20.57
N ALA A 18 3.96 -7.60 -21.24
CA ALA A 18 3.47 -7.95 -22.57
C ALA A 18 4.56 -7.85 -23.65
N GLY A 19 5.49 -6.89 -23.54
CA GLY A 19 6.62 -6.72 -24.47
C GLY A 19 7.68 -7.82 -24.35
N LEU A 20 7.85 -8.42 -23.18
CA LEU A 20 8.76 -9.55 -22.97
C LEU A 20 8.11 -10.91 -23.27
N ALA A 21 6.79 -11.01 -23.26
CA ALA A 21 6.06 -12.26 -23.55
C ALA A 21 5.96 -12.57 -25.06
N LEU A 22 6.32 -11.65 -25.96
CA LEU A 22 6.15 -11.80 -27.41
C LEU A 22 7.27 -12.57 -28.12
N SER A 23 8.25 -13.13 -27.41
CA SER A 23 9.31 -13.92 -28.05
C SER A 23 9.17 -15.45 -27.98
N ALA A 24 8.16 -15.96 -27.27
CA ALA A 24 7.80 -17.38 -27.33
C ALA A 24 6.28 -17.49 -27.23
N ALA A 25 5.64 -17.99 -28.29
CA ALA A 25 4.22 -18.34 -28.20
C ALA A 25 4.05 -19.31 -27.02
N PRO A 26 3.15 -19.03 -26.07
CA PRO A 26 2.92 -19.94 -24.98
C PRO A 26 2.41 -21.28 -25.55
N PRO A 27 2.82 -22.42 -24.99
CA PRO A 27 2.23 -23.67 -25.37
C PRO A 27 0.71 -23.57 -25.17
N ALA A 28 -0.05 -23.92 -26.20
CA ALA A 28 -1.49 -23.95 -26.09
C ALA A 28 -1.84 -24.92 -24.94
N LEU A 29 -2.43 -24.38 -23.88
CA LEU A 29 -2.97 -25.21 -22.82
C LEU A 29 -4.07 -26.06 -23.43
N ALA A 30 -3.94 -27.35 -23.31
CA ALA A 30 -4.99 -28.23 -23.76
C ALA A 30 -6.26 -27.96 -22.94
N ASP A 31 -7.33 -27.65 -23.62
CA ASP A 31 -8.62 -27.22 -23.04
C ASP A 31 -9.35 -28.34 -22.27
N ASP A 32 -8.74 -29.53 -22.20
CA ASP A 32 -9.36 -30.74 -21.61
C ASP A 32 -8.83 -31.09 -20.20
N GLY A 33 -7.92 -30.31 -19.62
CA GLY A 33 -7.41 -30.49 -18.25
C GLY A 33 -6.67 -31.81 -18.00
N SER A 34 -6.37 -32.58 -19.04
CA SER A 34 -5.79 -33.92 -18.93
C SER A 34 -4.27 -33.95 -18.94
N SER A 35 -3.61 -32.89 -19.41
CA SER A 35 -2.14 -32.78 -19.43
C SER A 35 -1.64 -31.93 -18.25
N LEU A 36 -0.57 -32.40 -17.61
CA LEU A 36 0.07 -31.66 -16.52
C LEU A 36 0.76 -30.39 -17.06
N LEU A 37 0.35 -29.23 -16.58
CA LEU A 37 0.97 -27.94 -16.90
C LEU A 37 2.39 -27.93 -16.32
N THR A 38 3.37 -27.65 -17.19
CA THR A 38 4.79 -27.53 -16.80
C THR A 38 5.28 -26.15 -17.20
N LEU A 39 5.88 -25.42 -16.27
CA LEU A 39 6.42 -24.10 -16.49
C LEU A 39 7.91 -24.16 -16.83
N THR A 40 8.38 -23.20 -17.60
CA THR A 40 9.82 -22.94 -17.75
C THR A 40 10.38 -22.28 -16.48
N ASP A 41 11.71 -22.33 -16.31
CA ASP A 41 12.34 -21.67 -15.17
C ASP A 41 11.95 -20.18 -15.08
N SER A 42 11.92 -19.47 -16.21
CA SER A 42 11.50 -18.06 -16.27
C SER A 42 10.02 -17.85 -15.92
N GLN A 43 9.14 -18.75 -16.33
CA GLN A 43 7.72 -18.70 -15.96
C GLN A 43 7.50 -19.05 -14.49
N ALA A 44 8.28 -19.96 -13.94
CA ALA A 44 8.22 -20.30 -12.52
C ALA A 44 8.73 -19.16 -11.64
N GLU A 45 9.78 -18.45 -12.07
CA GLU A 45 10.24 -17.22 -11.44
C GLU A 45 9.19 -16.11 -11.55
N GLN A 46 8.62 -15.89 -12.72
CA GLN A 46 7.54 -14.92 -12.90
C GLN A 46 6.33 -15.23 -12.02
N LEU A 47 5.95 -16.49 -11.91
CA LEU A 47 4.86 -16.88 -11.01
C LEU A 47 5.20 -16.62 -9.54
N ALA A 48 6.45 -16.87 -9.15
CA ALA A 48 6.92 -16.57 -7.79
C ALA A 48 6.96 -15.05 -7.53
N ASP A 49 7.38 -14.28 -8.51
CA ASP A 49 7.42 -12.81 -8.43
C ASP A 49 6.01 -12.22 -8.39
N HIS A 50 5.08 -12.71 -9.21
CA HIS A 50 3.67 -12.34 -9.14
C HIS A 50 3.06 -12.65 -7.78
N ALA A 51 3.36 -13.79 -7.23
CA ALA A 51 2.89 -14.15 -5.91
C ALA A 51 3.47 -13.27 -4.80
N GLN A 52 4.73 -12.91 -4.90
CA GLN A 52 5.35 -11.95 -3.98
C GLN A 52 4.79 -10.54 -4.19
N LEU A 53 4.64 -10.12 -5.44
CA LEU A 53 4.06 -8.84 -5.80
C LEU A 53 2.61 -8.74 -5.29
N ASN A 54 1.80 -9.77 -5.41
CA ASN A 54 0.41 -9.73 -4.96
C ASN A 54 0.28 -9.69 -3.44
N ALA A 55 1.16 -10.35 -2.72
CA ALA A 55 1.16 -10.33 -1.26
C ALA A 55 1.68 -9.00 -0.66
N TYR A 56 2.53 -8.31 -1.39
CA TYR A 56 3.01 -6.96 -1.05
C TYR A 56 2.28 -5.87 -1.84
N ALA A 57 1.42 -6.27 -2.77
CA ALA A 57 1.00 -5.45 -3.90
C ALA A 57 0.41 -4.10 -3.50
N ASP A 58 -0.31 -4.03 -2.42
CA ASP A 58 -0.92 -2.78 -2.01
C ASP A 58 -0.16 -2.07 -0.88
N ALA A 59 0.71 -2.76 -0.20
CA ALA A 59 1.53 -2.14 0.82
C ALA A 59 2.84 -1.56 0.26
N ASP A 60 3.43 -2.23 -0.73
CA ASP A 60 4.79 -1.95 -1.19
C ASP A 60 4.88 -1.53 -2.66
N ARG A 61 3.89 -1.82 -3.50
CA ARG A 61 3.84 -1.30 -4.89
C ARG A 61 3.72 0.21 -4.94
N GLU A 62 3.34 0.82 -3.85
CA GLU A 62 3.33 2.26 -3.73
C GLU A 62 4.70 2.84 -3.43
N SER A 63 5.61 2.03 -2.93
CA SER A 63 6.87 2.55 -2.44
C SER A 63 8.03 2.36 -3.39
N VAL A 64 8.16 1.27 -4.07
CA VAL A 64 9.34 1.06 -4.93
C VAL A 64 9.03 -0.02 -5.96
N ASP A 65 8.95 0.35 -7.22
CA ASP A 65 9.34 -0.53 -8.30
C ASP A 65 10.86 -0.34 -8.53
N PRO A 66 11.72 -1.19 -7.97
CA PRO A 66 13.14 -1.08 -8.23
C PRO A 66 13.50 -1.34 -9.71
N GLN A 67 12.56 -1.91 -10.49
CA GLN A 67 12.73 -2.13 -11.91
C GLN A 67 12.26 -0.94 -12.75
N GLY A 68 11.35 -0.12 -12.25
CA GLY A 68 10.96 1.13 -12.91
C GLY A 68 12.10 2.15 -12.96
N ALA A 69 12.97 2.14 -11.99
CA ALA A 69 14.17 2.97 -11.98
C ALA A 69 15.27 2.47 -12.98
N THR A 70 15.22 1.21 -13.39
CA THR A 70 16.21 0.64 -14.35
C THR A 70 15.68 0.54 -15.78
N GLY A 71 14.38 0.72 -16.01
CA GLY A 71 13.75 0.69 -17.33
C GLY A 71 13.97 1.93 -18.20
N GLY A 72 14.62 2.96 -17.69
CA GLY A 72 14.88 4.23 -18.36
C GLY A 72 16.18 4.30 -19.20
N SER A 73 16.84 3.21 -19.52
CA SER A 73 17.98 3.24 -20.45
C SER A 73 17.53 3.20 -21.91
N GLY A 74 16.76 4.17 -22.33
CA GLY A 74 16.68 4.55 -23.72
C GLY A 74 18.01 5.18 -24.10
N THR A 75 18.81 4.47 -24.84
CA THR A 75 20.03 4.96 -25.47
C THR A 75 19.69 6.14 -26.38
N SER A 76 19.79 7.34 -25.90
CA SER A 76 20.11 8.49 -26.71
C SER A 76 21.54 8.89 -26.37
N GLY A 77 22.44 8.55 -27.26
CA GLY A 77 23.83 8.93 -27.15
C GLY A 77 23.99 10.45 -27.13
N ALA A 78 24.43 10.94 -26.03
CA ALA A 78 25.25 12.14 -25.93
C ALA A 78 26.07 11.94 -24.65
N GLY A 79 27.29 11.47 -24.85
CA GLY A 79 28.28 11.51 -23.79
C GLY A 79 28.44 12.94 -23.34
N ARG A 80 28.14 13.18 -22.10
CA ARG A 80 28.69 14.24 -21.29
C ARG A 80 28.97 13.69 -19.90
N ASP A 81 30.25 13.91 -19.56
CA ASP A 81 30.85 13.66 -18.27
C ASP A 81 29.86 13.83 -17.11
N THR A 82 29.49 12.71 -16.50
CA THR A 82 28.82 12.65 -15.21
C THR A 82 29.82 12.76 -14.05
N ASP A 83 30.92 13.47 -14.29
CA ASP A 83 31.98 13.75 -13.31
C ASP A 83 31.87 15.15 -12.73
N ARG A 84 30.66 15.67 -12.55
CA ARG A 84 30.42 16.62 -11.47
C ARG A 84 29.42 15.94 -10.52
N GLY A 85 30.08 15.25 -9.64
CA GLY A 85 29.53 14.45 -8.62
C GLY A 85 28.40 15.12 -7.89
N ALA A 86 27.40 14.36 -7.57
CA ALA A 86 26.81 14.42 -6.26
C ALA A 86 28.01 14.52 -5.31
N GLY A 87 28.35 15.74 -4.96
CA GLY A 87 29.56 16.03 -4.19
C GLY A 87 29.51 15.21 -2.94
N SER A 88 30.54 14.45 -2.76
CA SER A 88 30.88 13.72 -1.55
C SER A 88 31.09 14.67 -0.38
N HIS A 89 30.10 15.44 -0.03
CA HIS A 89 29.99 16.14 1.23
C HIS A 89 28.96 15.42 2.09
N LEU A 90 29.30 14.18 2.42
CA LEU A 90 28.77 13.53 3.60
C LEU A 90 29.44 14.20 4.80
N ASP A 91 29.05 15.44 5.07
CA ASP A 91 29.45 16.06 6.33
C ASP A 91 28.62 15.42 7.44
N GLU A 92 29.29 14.96 8.49
CA GLU A 92 28.72 14.32 9.66
C GLU A 92 27.91 15.27 10.54
N GLY A 93 27.46 16.41 10.01
CA GLY A 93 26.68 17.43 10.67
C GLY A 93 25.18 17.28 10.41
N THR A 94 24.38 17.60 11.38
CA THR A 94 22.93 17.85 11.30
C THR A 94 22.54 18.30 9.90
N GLY A 95 21.57 17.62 9.25
CA GLY A 95 21.21 17.80 7.84
C GLY A 95 20.82 19.21 7.39
N THR A 96 21.69 20.15 7.58
CA THR A 96 21.57 21.56 7.24
C THR A 96 22.86 21.99 6.56
N ASP A 97 23.02 21.63 5.29
CA ASP A 97 24.03 22.26 4.45
C ASP A 97 23.39 23.25 3.48
N ALA A 98 23.00 24.38 3.98
CA ALA A 98 22.83 25.56 3.17
C ALA A 98 24.01 26.48 3.47
N GLY A 99 25.03 26.42 2.66
CA GLY A 99 26.21 27.25 2.79
C GLY A 99 26.13 28.54 2.00
N GLY A 100 25.26 29.48 2.41
CA GLY A 100 25.21 30.84 1.82
C GLY A 100 24.52 31.84 2.75
N ASP A 101 24.82 33.11 2.59
CA ASP A 101 24.05 34.20 3.23
C ASP A 101 22.59 34.08 2.78
N GLY A 102 21.68 33.61 3.68
CA GLY A 102 20.27 33.43 3.39
C GLY A 102 19.80 31.96 3.39
N ALA A 103 20.58 31.06 3.91
CA ALA A 103 20.21 29.65 4.13
C ALA A 103 18.98 29.49 5.05
N VAL A 104 18.05 28.62 4.66
CA VAL A 104 16.84 28.30 5.42
C VAL A 104 16.97 26.90 5.97
N THR A 105 16.76 26.75 7.27
CA THR A 105 16.79 25.45 7.93
C THR A 105 15.39 24.86 8.03
N VAL A 106 15.21 23.62 7.59
CA VAL A 106 13.96 22.84 7.75
C VAL A 106 14.11 21.90 8.94
N SER A 107 13.39 22.20 10.03
CA SER A 107 13.52 21.50 11.30
C SER A 107 12.26 20.71 11.65
N PRO A 108 12.27 19.38 11.61
CA PRO A 108 11.14 18.56 12.07
C PRO A 108 10.81 18.84 13.54
N LYS A 109 9.54 19.01 13.85
CA LYS A 109 9.02 19.25 15.20
C LYS A 109 8.14 18.13 15.69
N SER A 110 7.21 17.69 14.86
CA SER A 110 6.28 16.61 15.18
C SER A 110 6.28 15.53 14.12
N THR A 111 6.18 14.30 14.57
CA THR A 111 5.91 13.15 13.71
C THR A 111 4.77 12.35 14.31
N VAL A 112 3.74 12.09 13.50
CA VAL A 112 2.66 11.16 13.83
C VAL A 112 2.79 9.97 12.92
N GLU A 113 3.20 8.83 13.49
CA GLU A 113 3.30 7.59 12.72
C GLU A 113 1.91 7.01 12.45
N GLY A 114 1.67 6.69 11.20
CA GLY A 114 0.51 5.95 10.74
C GLY A 114 0.78 4.46 10.63
N VAL A 115 -0.22 3.75 10.16
CA VAL A 115 -0.12 2.33 9.80
C VAL A 115 0.14 2.21 8.30
N ARG A 116 0.95 1.25 7.91
CA ARG A 116 1.17 0.92 6.52
C ARG A 116 1.32 -0.58 6.34
N GLY A 117 1.01 -1.04 5.14
CA GLY A 117 1.10 -2.44 4.80
C GLY A 117 -0.06 -3.25 5.34
N LEU A 118 0.14 -4.55 5.37
CA LEU A 118 -0.84 -5.49 5.86
C LEU A 118 -0.93 -5.41 7.38
N ALA A 119 -2.11 -5.63 7.91
CA ALA A 119 -2.33 -5.76 9.33
C ALA A 119 -3.14 -7.02 9.64
N ALA A 120 -2.86 -7.60 10.79
CA ALA A 120 -3.64 -8.69 11.34
C ALA A 120 -4.19 -8.30 12.70
N THR A 121 -5.40 -8.72 13.01
CA THR A 121 -5.92 -8.68 14.37
C THR A 121 -5.85 -10.06 15.00
N VAL A 122 -5.30 -10.12 16.19
CA VAL A 122 -5.06 -11.38 16.91
C VAL A 122 -5.69 -11.29 18.30
N PRO A 123 -6.37 -12.33 18.80
CA PRO A 123 -6.94 -12.30 20.15
C PRO A 123 -5.86 -12.01 21.20
N ALA A 124 -6.19 -11.13 22.15
CA ALA A 124 -5.32 -10.84 23.30
C ALA A 124 -5.63 -11.71 24.52
N GLY A 125 -6.33 -12.80 24.32
CA GLY A 125 -6.78 -13.67 25.39
C GLY A 125 -7.91 -13.07 26.25
N GLY A 126 -8.47 -13.89 27.14
CA GLY A 126 -9.53 -13.44 28.03
C GLY A 126 -10.94 -13.47 27.42
N LYS A 127 -11.92 -12.90 28.15
CA LYS A 127 -13.35 -12.97 27.80
C LYS A 127 -13.90 -11.68 27.15
N GLY A 128 -13.07 -10.64 27.00
CA GLY A 128 -13.54 -9.30 26.64
C GLY A 128 -13.50 -8.95 25.16
N GLY A 129 -12.97 -9.81 24.32
CA GLY A 129 -12.80 -9.49 22.89
C GLY A 129 -11.67 -8.49 22.58
N ASP A 130 -10.80 -8.21 23.57
CA ASP A 130 -9.58 -7.44 23.37
C ASP A 130 -8.68 -8.10 22.30
N TYR A 131 -7.92 -7.31 21.59
CA TYR A 131 -7.09 -7.80 20.50
C TYR A 131 -5.80 -7.01 20.33
N PHE A 132 -4.83 -7.66 19.70
CA PHE A 132 -3.66 -7.00 19.16
C PHE A 132 -3.90 -6.68 17.69
N THR A 133 -3.40 -5.53 17.25
CA THR A 133 -3.22 -5.23 15.83
C THR A 133 -1.73 -5.24 15.53
N LEU A 134 -1.33 -6.07 14.59
CA LEU A 134 0.04 -6.23 14.12
C LEU A 134 0.13 -5.69 12.71
N HIS A 135 1.05 -4.76 12.47
CA HIS A 135 1.25 -4.17 11.15
C HIS A 135 2.55 -4.69 10.52
N SER A 136 2.46 -5.10 9.27
CA SER A 136 3.62 -5.67 8.55
C SER A 136 4.80 -4.71 8.43
N LEU A 137 4.57 -3.42 8.58
CA LEU A 137 5.56 -2.37 8.41
C LEU A 137 5.74 -1.51 9.67
N GLY A 138 5.41 -2.00 10.83
CA GLY A 138 5.66 -1.15 11.94
C GLY A 138 5.05 -1.55 13.27
N SER A 139 4.00 -0.91 13.70
CA SER A 139 3.57 -0.88 15.08
C SER A 139 2.80 -2.11 15.54
N VAL A 140 2.81 -2.33 16.85
CA VAL A 140 1.96 -3.28 17.55
C VAL A 140 1.08 -2.51 18.52
N GLN A 141 -0.23 -2.76 18.50
CA GLN A 141 -1.18 -2.12 19.40
C GLN A 141 -2.08 -3.15 20.05
N ARG A 142 -2.38 -2.98 21.33
CA ARG A 142 -3.49 -3.66 21.98
C ARG A 142 -4.68 -2.72 22.11
N SER A 143 -5.85 -3.23 21.75
CA SER A 143 -7.10 -2.49 21.85
C SER A 143 -8.17 -3.31 22.57
N LYS A 144 -9.15 -2.62 23.16
CA LYS A 144 -10.40 -3.24 23.59
C LYS A 144 -11.22 -3.68 22.39
N ALA A 145 -12.26 -4.47 22.63
CA ALA A 145 -13.18 -4.92 21.60
C ALA A 145 -13.77 -3.78 20.76
N ASP A 146 -14.01 -2.61 21.37
CA ASP A 146 -14.55 -1.41 20.73
C ASP A 146 -13.49 -0.58 19.96
N GLY A 147 -12.25 -1.04 19.91
CA GLY A 147 -11.15 -0.33 19.25
C GLY A 147 -10.41 0.68 20.13
N THR A 148 -10.83 0.89 21.38
CA THR A 148 -10.13 1.80 22.29
C THR A 148 -8.71 1.30 22.54
N PRO A 149 -7.66 2.07 22.20
CA PRO A 149 -6.28 1.67 22.46
C PRO A 149 -6.02 1.51 23.95
N LEU A 150 -5.35 0.44 24.32
CA LEU A 150 -4.83 0.22 25.68
C LEU A 150 -3.35 0.60 25.74
N TRP A 151 -2.59 0.22 24.74
CA TRP A 151 -1.21 0.64 24.52
C TRP A 151 -0.83 0.47 23.05
N ARG A 152 0.21 1.18 22.63
CA ARG A 152 0.81 1.06 21.30
C ARG A 152 2.33 1.08 21.43
N ARG A 153 2.97 0.25 20.63
CA ARG A 153 4.41 0.29 20.38
C ARG A 153 4.61 0.66 18.92
N ASP A 154 5.26 1.77 18.71
CA ASP A 154 5.70 2.24 17.40
C ASP A 154 7.11 1.73 17.08
N ASN A 155 7.55 2.01 15.87
CA ASN A 155 8.86 1.60 15.43
C ASN A 155 9.97 2.20 16.28
N ALA A 156 9.90 3.48 16.62
CA ALA A 156 10.94 4.15 17.39
C ALA A 156 11.13 3.48 18.75
N SER A 157 10.02 3.13 19.43
CA SER A 157 10.09 2.46 20.72
C SER A 157 10.63 1.03 20.63
N LEU A 158 10.28 0.29 19.57
CA LEU A 158 10.79 -1.06 19.36
C LEU A 158 12.30 -1.04 19.06
N TYR A 159 12.75 -0.12 18.21
CA TYR A 159 14.16 0.03 17.91
C TYR A 159 15.00 0.40 19.14
N ALA A 160 14.46 1.28 20.00
CA ALA A 160 15.12 1.63 21.25
C ALA A 160 15.33 0.39 22.14
N ASP A 161 14.31 -0.45 22.26
CA ASP A 161 14.39 -1.68 23.05
C ASP A 161 15.35 -2.71 22.45
N TRP A 162 15.41 -2.79 21.11
CA TRP A 162 16.36 -3.66 20.43
C TRP A 162 17.80 -3.17 20.49
N GLY A 163 18.04 -1.97 21.01
CA GLY A 163 19.36 -1.35 21.05
C GLY A 163 19.89 -1.04 19.65
N VAL A 164 19.02 -0.87 18.69
CA VAL A 164 19.38 -0.44 17.32
C VAL A 164 19.76 1.03 17.41
N LYS A 165 21.07 1.30 17.32
CA LYS A 165 21.61 2.65 17.38
C LYS A 165 22.12 3.06 16.01
N ASN A 166 21.83 4.28 15.66
CA ASN A 166 22.43 4.93 14.52
C ASN A 166 23.56 5.83 14.99
N SER A 167 24.65 5.79 14.27
CA SER A 167 25.80 6.65 14.53
C SER A 167 25.64 8.05 13.98
N ARG A 168 24.60 8.27 13.16
CA ARG A 168 24.34 9.54 12.49
C ARG A 168 23.06 10.18 13.00
N PRO A 169 23.05 11.50 13.25
CA PRO A 169 21.88 12.20 13.78
C PRO A 169 20.61 12.03 12.95
N TRP A 170 20.74 11.97 11.63
CA TRP A 170 19.61 11.79 10.72
C TRP A 170 19.07 10.37 10.70
N GLN A 171 19.78 9.41 11.26
CA GLN A 171 19.33 8.06 11.50
C GLN A 171 18.85 7.89 12.96
N ALA A 172 18.61 8.96 13.67
CA ALA A 172 18.02 8.89 15.00
C ALA A 172 16.62 8.28 14.96
N GLU A 173 15.94 8.41 13.83
CA GLU A 173 14.76 7.64 13.56
C GLU A 173 15.10 6.25 13.07
N PRO A 174 14.43 5.23 13.60
CA PRO A 174 14.70 3.86 13.21
C PRO A 174 14.27 3.58 11.77
N TYR A 175 14.96 2.67 11.12
CA TYR A 175 14.46 2.09 9.89
C TYR A 175 13.15 1.38 10.13
N PRO A 176 12.28 1.32 9.10
CA PRO A 176 11.04 0.60 9.21
C PRO A 176 11.26 -0.83 9.68
N ALA A 177 10.59 -1.20 10.74
CA ALA A 177 10.49 -2.58 11.14
C ALA A 177 9.33 -3.20 10.36
N ARG A 178 9.57 -4.37 9.79
CA ARG A 178 8.54 -5.13 9.10
C ARG A 178 8.11 -6.29 9.95
N ILE A 179 6.88 -6.31 10.37
CA ILE A 179 6.29 -7.49 10.99
C ILE A 179 6.07 -8.52 9.87
N VAL A 180 6.69 -9.66 10.03
CA VAL A 180 6.54 -10.76 9.08
C VAL A 180 5.21 -11.42 9.40
N MET A 181 4.23 -11.11 8.59
CA MET A 181 2.99 -11.86 8.54
C MET A 181 3.10 -12.82 7.35
N GLY A 182 2.88 -14.08 7.58
CA GLY A 182 2.73 -15.02 6.50
C GLY A 182 1.57 -14.59 5.61
N TYR A 183 1.61 -14.92 4.36
CA TYR A 183 0.54 -14.66 3.41
C TYR A 183 0.45 -15.78 2.38
N ASN A 184 -0.69 -15.85 1.75
CA ASN A 184 -0.98 -16.87 0.76
C ASN A 184 -0.30 -16.53 -0.56
N ALA A 185 0.85 -17.09 -0.79
CA ALA A 185 1.55 -16.96 -2.05
C ALA A 185 1.58 -18.29 -2.79
N VAL A 186 1.61 -18.22 -4.09
CA VAL A 186 1.76 -19.42 -4.94
C VAL A 186 3.18 -19.99 -4.90
N SER A 187 4.13 -19.23 -4.39
CA SER A 187 5.51 -19.71 -4.21
C SER A 187 5.66 -20.55 -2.94
N PRO A 188 6.23 -21.76 -3.05
CA PRO A 188 6.49 -22.62 -1.90
C PRO A 188 7.60 -22.09 -0.98
N PHE A 189 8.25 -20.98 -1.36
CA PHE A 189 9.31 -20.35 -0.59
C PHE A 189 8.84 -19.12 0.17
N THR A 190 7.55 -18.83 0.11
CA THR A 190 6.93 -17.78 0.91
C THR A 190 6.35 -18.41 2.18
N PRO A 191 6.57 -17.82 3.36
CA PRO A 191 5.97 -18.30 4.59
C PRO A 191 4.44 -18.40 4.47
N ALA A 192 3.85 -19.37 5.13
CA ALA A 192 2.40 -19.43 5.25
C ALA A 192 1.87 -18.23 6.04
N SER A 193 0.62 -17.86 5.81
CA SER A 193 -0.08 -16.86 6.63
C SER A 193 -0.03 -17.27 8.10
N ASP A 194 -0.03 -16.32 9.01
CA ASP A 194 -0.06 -16.53 10.46
C ASP A 194 1.20 -17.12 11.14
N GLN A 195 2.26 -17.35 10.42
CA GLN A 195 3.48 -17.94 10.99
C GLN A 195 4.47 -16.92 11.58
N GLY A 196 4.30 -15.64 11.30
CA GLY A 196 5.20 -14.57 11.77
C GLY A 196 4.90 -14.06 13.17
N TYR A 197 3.85 -14.54 13.81
CA TYR A 197 3.42 -14.13 15.15
C TYR A 197 2.66 -15.22 15.88
N VAL A 198 2.62 -15.11 17.20
CA VAL A 198 1.84 -16.00 18.06
C VAL A 198 1.52 -15.30 19.39
N THR A 199 0.42 -15.65 20.00
CA THR A 199 0.04 -15.16 21.33
C THR A 199 -0.01 -16.28 22.35
N GLY A 200 0.25 -15.95 23.62
CA GLY A 200 0.13 -16.88 24.74
C GLY A 200 0.61 -16.25 26.04
N ASP A 201 0.03 -16.64 27.16
CA ASP A 201 0.35 -16.12 28.50
C ASP A 201 1.68 -16.70 29.03
N LEU A 202 2.78 -16.03 28.66
CA LEU A 202 4.13 -16.37 29.12
C LEU A 202 4.46 -15.79 30.51
N THR A 203 3.77 -14.71 30.89
CA THR A 203 3.94 -14.06 32.18
C THR A 203 3.14 -14.74 33.29
N GLY A 204 2.06 -15.43 32.95
CA GLY A 204 1.15 -16.10 33.88
C GLY A 204 0.15 -15.15 34.54
N ASP A 205 -0.12 -14.01 33.92
CA ASP A 205 -0.99 -12.95 34.45
C ASP A 205 -2.44 -13.02 33.94
N GLY A 206 -2.73 -13.99 33.05
CA GLY A 206 -4.05 -14.23 32.45
C GLY A 206 -4.36 -13.35 31.25
N VAL A 207 -3.38 -12.64 30.73
CA VAL A 207 -3.43 -11.89 29.46
C VAL A 207 -2.38 -12.49 28.54
N ASP A 208 -2.78 -12.80 27.32
CA ASP A 208 -1.80 -13.31 26.36
C ASP A 208 -0.77 -12.25 26.02
N ASP A 209 0.50 -12.63 26.07
CA ASP A 209 1.60 -11.88 25.53
C ASP A 209 1.68 -12.06 24.02
N VAL A 210 2.28 -11.13 23.29
CA VAL A 210 2.41 -11.24 21.85
C VAL A 210 3.87 -11.44 21.46
N VAL A 211 4.11 -12.48 20.68
CA VAL A 211 5.40 -12.78 20.06
C VAL A 211 5.27 -12.47 18.57
N PHE A 212 6.22 -11.76 18.02
CA PHE A 212 6.27 -11.49 16.59
C PHE A 212 7.71 -11.42 16.09
N SER A 213 7.87 -11.67 14.80
CA SER A 213 9.11 -11.42 14.09
C SER A 213 9.01 -10.16 13.26
N ALA A 214 10.01 -9.28 13.34
CA ALA A 214 10.07 -8.05 12.61
C ALA A 214 11.37 -7.94 11.83
N SER A 215 11.29 -7.86 10.52
CA SER A 215 12.44 -7.60 9.67
C SER A 215 12.88 -6.15 9.80
N VAL A 216 14.17 -5.97 9.99
CA VAL A 216 14.77 -4.67 10.18
C VAL A 216 15.81 -4.46 9.10
N GLY A 217 15.59 -3.45 8.25
CA GLY A 217 16.64 -2.90 7.42
C GLY A 217 17.54 -2.05 8.30
N VAL A 218 18.82 -2.34 8.33
CA VAL A 218 19.78 -1.60 9.16
C VAL A 218 20.93 -1.09 8.31
N SER A 219 21.54 -0.02 8.82
CA SER A 219 22.71 0.57 8.23
C SER A 219 23.82 -0.46 8.01
N PRO A 220 24.66 -0.33 6.95
CA PRO A 220 25.86 -1.13 6.76
C PRO A 220 26.85 -1.09 7.94
N TYR A 221 26.64 -0.18 8.88
CA TYR A 221 27.46 -0.07 10.09
C TYR A 221 27.02 -0.99 11.22
N ARG A 222 26.12 -1.91 10.95
CA ARG A 222 25.60 -2.82 11.96
C ARG A 222 26.34 -4.14 12.05
N PRO A 223 26.24 -4.80 13.22
CA PRO A 223 27.10 -5.96 13.52
C PRO A 223 26.85 -7.20 12.68
N PHE A 224 25.75 -7.29 11.95
CA PHE A 224 25.52 -8.44 11.07
C PHE A 224 25.84 -8.19 9.59
N THR A 225 26.53 -7.08 9.27
CA THR A 225 27.18 -6.96 7.97
C THR A 225 28.42 -7.82 7.94
N SER A 226 28.46 -8.77 7.05
CA SER A 226 29.68 -9.55 6.81
C SER A 226 30.64 -8.77 5.94
N PRO A 227 31.97 -8.97 6.07
CA PRO A 227 32.93 -8.40 5.13
C PRO A 227 32.57 -8.73 3.68
N GLY A 228 32.43 -7.71 2.85
CA GLY A 228 32.02 -7.86 1.45
C GLY A 228 30.52 -8.02 1.21
N SER A 229 29.73 -8.04 2.26
CA SER A 229 28.29 -8.04 2.21
C SER A 229 27.77 -6.63 2.01
N SER A 230 26.71 -6.50 1.25
CA SER A 230 26.18 -5.20 0.83
C SER A 230 24.85 -4.83 1.48
N LEU A 231 24.21 -5.77 2.14
CA LEU A 231 22.92 -5.56 2.77
C LEU A 231 23.02 -5.90 4.24
N ALA A 232 22.41 -5.09 5.07
CA ALA A 232 22.40 -5.27 6.50
C ALA A 232 20.95 -5.46 6.95
N ASN A 233 20.44 -6.65 6.77
CA ASN A 233 19.12 -7.06 7.22
C ASN A 233 19.22 -8.02 8.39
N GLY A 234 18.27 -7.95 9.26
CA GLY A 234 18.06 -8.90 10.32
C GLY A 234 16.60 -8.99 10.70
N THR A 235 16.26 -9.99 11.48
CA THR A 235 14.90 -10.18 11.99
C THR A 235 14.96 -10.25 13.51
N PHE A 236 14.28 -9.33 14.18
CA PHE A 236 14.08 -9.41 15.62
C PHE A 236 12.85 -10.25 15.91
N VAL A 237 13.01 -11.27 16.72
CA VAL A 237 11.90 -11.95 17.36
C VAL A 237 11.73 -11.32 18.75
N THR A 238 10.54 -10.80 19.00
CA THR A 238 10.26 -9.98 20.19
C THR A 238 9.03 -10.49 20.91
N VAL A 239 9.08 -10.48 22.22
CA VAL A 239 7.96 -10.77 23.12
C VAL A 239 7.57 -9.48 23.84
N LEU A 240 6.34 -9.04 23.64
CA LEU A 240 5.75 -7.93 24.40
C LEU A 240 4.77 -8.45 25.44
N ASP A 241 4.85 -7.88 26.62
CA ASP A 241 3.86 -8.05 27.70
C ASP A 241 2.48 -7.60 27.22
N GLY A 242 1.54 -8.51 27.20
CA GLY A 242 0.22 -8.26 26.67
C GLY A 242 -0.55 -7.18 27.44
N ARG A 243 -0.28 -7.02 28.73
CA ARG A 243 -0.95 -6.01 29.55
C ARG A 243 -0.40 -4.61 29.36
N THR A 244 0.91 -4.48 29.22
CA THR A 244 1.60 -3.18 29.30
C THR A 244 2.26 -2.76 27.98
N GLY A 245 2.44 -3.68 27.04
CA GLY A 245 3.19 -3.45 25.81
C GLY A 245 4.71 -3.41 26.00
N ARG A 246 5.20 -3.66 27.22
CA ARG A 246 6.64 -3.62 27.49
C ARG A 246 7.34 -4.81 26.85
N THR A 247 8.53 -4.60 26.29
CA THR A 247 9.37 -5.68 25.77
C THR A 247 9.86 -6.53 26.93
N LEU A 248 9.49 -7.80 26.90
CA LEU A 248 9.91 -8.80 27.87
C LEU A 248 11.20 -9.51 27.47
N TRP A 249 11.36 -9.70 26.16
CA TRP A 249 12.52 -10.35 25.58
C TRP A 249 12.60 -10.04 24.08
N SER A 250 13.81 -9.99 23.54
CA SER A 250 14.05 -9.92 22.11
C SER A 250 15.38 -10.58 21.73
N LYS A 251 15.45 -11.08 20.49
CA LYS A 251 16.66 -11.65 19.92
C LYS A 251 16.74 -11.40 18.42
N LEU A 252 17.94 -11.05 17.96
CA LEU A 252 18.22 -10.87 16.53
C LEU A 252 18.57 -12.21 15.89
N TYR A 253 17.93 -12.49 14.77
CA TYR A 253 18.18 -13.62 13.87
C TYR A 253 18.61 -13.10 12.49
N ALA A 254 19.16 -13.99 11.67
CA ALA A 254 19.49 -13.64 10.30
C ALA A 254 18.23 -13.44 9.45
N TYR A 255 17.30 -14.40 9.51
CA TYR A 255 16.03 -14.31 8.80
C TYR A 255 14.98 -15.24 9.43
N ALA A 256 14.37 -14.80 10.52
CA ALA A 256 13.35 -15.56 11.23
C ALA A 256 11.95 -15.15 10.79
N TYR A 257 11.20 -16.08 10.20
CA TYR A 257 9.83 -15.85 9.81
C TYR A 257 8.81 -16.57 10.70
N ASN A 258 9.07 -17.84 10.98
CA ASN A 258 8.08 -18.67 11.65
C ASN A 258 8.37 -18.69 13.15
N VAL A 259 7.34 -18.42 13.93
CA VAL A 259 7.36 -18.49 15.38
C VAL A 259 6.16 -19.30 15.88
N LYS A 260 6.36 -20.15 16.89
CA LYS A 260 5.31 -20.96 17.50
C LYS A 260 5.56 -21.09 18.99
N LEU A 261 4.50 -21.04 19.78
CA LEU A 261 4.59 -21.35 21.21
C LEU A 261 4.09 -22.78 21.43
N VAL A 262 4.91 -23.60 22.07
CA VAL A 262 4.56 -24.94 22.55
C VAL A 262 4.69 -24.93 24.07
N GLY A 263 3.60 -24.76 24.76
CA GLY A 263 3.61 -24.45 26.18
C GLY A 263 4.35 -23.13 26.48
N ARG A 264 5.46 -23.21 27.20
CA ARG A 264 6.33 -22.04 27.48
C ARG A 264 7.63 -22.03 26.65
N THR A 265 7.71 -22.87 25.63
CA THR A 265 8.84 -22.89 24.71
C THR A 265 8.47 -22.16 23.42
N LEU A 266 9.19 -21.11 23.13
CA LEU A 266 9.12 -20.40 21.84
C LEU A 266 10.02 -21.12 20.85
N VAL A 267 9.46 -21.58 19.77
CA VAL A 267 10.16 -22.20 18.63
C VAL A 267 10.27 -21.19 17.51
N VAL A 268 11.48 -21.00 16.99
CA VAL A 268 11.80 -20.02 15.96
C VAL A 268 12.58 -20.67 14.84
N THR A 269 12.18 -20.43 13.60
CA THR A 269 12.98 -20.83 12.43
C THR A 269 13.85 -19.69 11.95
N ASP A 270 15.05 -20.00 11.46
CA ASP A 270 15.96 -19.05 10.83
C ASP A 270 16.44 -19.59 9.47
N ALA A 271 16.26 -18.83 8.40
CA ALA A 271 16.62 -19.22 7.04
C ALA A 271 17.56 -18.18 6.41
N PRO A 272 18.85 -18.25 6.66
CA PRO A 272 19.82 -17.25 6.20
C PRO A 272 19.87 -17.08 4.68
N TYR A 273 19.29 -17.97 3.93
CA TYR A 273 19.23 -17.88 2.46
C TYR A 273 18.61 -16.58 1.95
N TYR A 274 17.53 -16.12 2.59
CA TYR A 274 16.87 -14.89 2.19
C TYR A 274 17.61 -13.62 2.62
N ASN A 275 18.57 -13.77 3.47
CA ASN A 275 19.47 -12.69 3.85
C ASN A 275 20.76 -12.81 3.05
N LEU A 276 20.86 -12.07 1.95
CA LEU A 276 22.05 -12.04 1.09
C LEU A 276 23.35 -11.67 1.83
N ASN A 277 23.22 -11.23 3.06
CA ASN A 277 24.31 -10.78 3.93
C ASN A 277 24.64 -11.76 5.03
N SER A 278 23.91 -12.86 5.11
CA SER A 278 24.27 -13.91 6.05
C SER A 278 25.66 -14.46 5.76
N PRO A 279 26.44 -14.79 6.80
CA PRO A 279 27.72 -15.42 6.61
C PRO A 279 27.62 -16.62 5.68
N ALA A 280 28.56 -16.78 4.77
CA ALA A 280 28.59 -17.91 3.82
C ALA A 280 28.56 -19.30 4.52
N ALA A 281 28.88 -19.35 5.80
CA ALA A 281 28.82 -20.56 6.62
C ALA A 281 27.48 -20.76 7.35
N ALA A 282 26.55 -19.78 7.32
CA ALA A 282 25.29 -19.89 8.02
C ALA A 282 24.39 -20.94 7.39
N THR A 283 23.70 -21.71 8.21
CA THR A 283 22.77 -22.79 7.83
C THR A 283 21.37 -22.48 8.33
N ALA A 284 20.35 -23.05 7.70
CA ALA A 284 18.98 -22.95 8.19
C ALA A 284 18.84 -23.72 9.51
N THR A 285 18.23 -23.09 10.52
CA THR A 285 18.09 -23.65 11.85
C THR A 285 16.68 -23.50 12.41
N VAL A 286 16.31 -24.37 13.35
CA VAL A 286 15.18 -24.23 14.26
C VAL A 286 15.74 -24.15 15.68
N SER A 287 15.29 -23.16 16.43
CA SER A 287 15.68 -23.00 17.82
C SER A 287 14.49 -23.02 18.75
N GLY A 288 14.60 -23.69 19.88
CA GLY A 288 13.64 -23.61 20.97
C GLY A 288 14.22 -22.82 22.14
N ILE A 289 13.39 -21.96 22.72
CA ILE A 289 13.73 -21.11 23.85
C ILE A 289 12.65 -21.29 24.90
N ARG A 290 12.98 -21.91 26.02
CA ARG A 290 12.09 -22.04 27.14
C ARG A 290 12.28 -20.86 28.07
N PHE A 291 11.19 -20.24 28.50
CA PHE A 291 11.24 -19.08 29.36
C PHE A 291 10.86 -19.40 30.81
N SER A 292 11.48 -18.69 31.72
CA SER A 292 11.00 -18.42 33.07
C SER A 292 10.69 -16.92 33.19
N TYR A 293 9.63 -16.58 33.90
CA TYR A 293 9.27 -15.20 34.17
C TYR A 293 9.53 -14.87 35.64
N ALA A 294 10.38 -13.89 35.88
CA ALA A 294 10.70 -13.37 37.20
C ALA A 294 11.10 -11.90 37.13
N ASP A 295 10.82 -11.13 38.14
CA ASP A 295 11.21 -9.71 38.28
C ASP A 295 10.79 -8.85 37.08
N GLY A 296 9.67 -9.23 36.44
CA GLY A 296 9.12 -8.50 35.30
C GLY A 296 9.85 -8.75 33.97
N ALA A 297 10.67 -9.77 33.85
CA ALA A 297 11.37 -10.12 32.61
C ALA A 297 11.26 -11.61 32.28
N LEU A 298 11.26 -11.93 31.00
CA LEU A 298 11.44 -13.29 30.51
C LEU A 298 12.92 -13.60 30.39
N THR A 299 13.33 -14.67 31.02
CA THR A 299 14.71 -15.16 30.95
C THR A 299 14.72 -16.57 30.35
N PRO A 300 15.58 -16.82 29.34
CA PRO A 300 15.75 -18.16 28.83
C PRO A 300 16.24 -19.12 29.94
N SER A 301 15.43 -20.14 30.24
CA SER A 301 15.76 -21.19 31.21
C SER A 301 16.34 -22.45 30.55
N GLY A 302 16.20 -22.56 29.23
CA GLY A 302 16.75 -23.59 28.38
C GLY A 302 16.67 -23.21 26.92
N THR A 303 17.70 -23.57 26.17
CA THR A 303 17.75 -23.33 24.72
C THR A 303 18.34 -24.54 24.02
N TRP A 304 17.82 -24.79 22.81
CA TRP A 304 18.39 -25.78 21.90
C TRP A 304 18.34 -25.25 20.47
N THR A 305 19.13 -25.86 19.58
CA THR A 305 19.11 -25.52 18.16
C THR A 305 19.30 -26.81 17.34
N TYR A 306 18.37 -27.03 16.42
CA TYR A 306 18.53 -28.01 15.37
C TYR A 306 19.08 -27.32 14.13
N ASP A 307 20.20 -27.83 13.60
CA ASP A 307 20.86 -27.32 12.41
C ASP A 307 20.59 -28.30 11.25
N THR A 308 20.01 -27.77 10.15
CA THR A 308 19.73 -28.58 8.96
C THR A 308 21.01 -28.99 8.21
N GLY A 309 22.13 -28.33 8.43
CA GLY A 309 23.35 -28.44 7.62
C GLY A 309 23.23 -27.83 6.22
N VAL A 310 22.10 -27.23 5.87
CA VAL A 310 21.84 -26.66 4.53
C VAL A 310 22.09 -25.15 4.54
N ARG A 311 22.99 -24.70 3.68
CA ARG A 311 23.51 -23.32 3.68
C ARG A 311 22.79 -22.35 2.73
N SER A 312 22.17 -22.85 1.67
CA SER A 312 21.55 -22.00 0.67
C SER A 312 20.35 -22.68 0.02
N GLY A 313 19.44 -21.89 -0.55
CA GLY A 313 18.25 -22.40 -1.21
C GLY A 313 17.28 -23.07 -0.25
N THR A 314 17.26 -22.71 1.02
CA THR A 314 16.39 -23.30 2.02
C THR A 314 15.40 -22.27 2.54
N ALA A 315 14.15 -22.64 2.62
CA ALA A 315 13.09 -21.87 3.25
C ALA A 315 12.31 -22.73 4.21
N TRP A 316 11.93 -22.20 5.36
CA TRP A 316 11.01 -22.85 6.27
C TRP A 316 9.58 -22.74 5.73
N GLY A 317 8.84 -23.86 5.71
CA GLY A 317 7.45 -23.90 5.26
C GLY A 317 6.51 -23.55 6.41
N ALA A 318 6.51 -24.38 7.46
CA ALA A 318 5.60 -24.23 8.58
C ALA A 318 6.16 -24.75 9.90
N LEU A 319 5.55 -24.30 11.00
CA LEU A 319 5.65 -24.86 12.35
C LEU A 319 4.26 -25.27 12.85
N GLU A 320 4.14 -26.42 13.50
CA GLU A 320 2.88 -26.88 14.09
C GLU A 320 3.09 -27.50 15.48
N ASP A 321 2.27 -27.05 16.45
CA ASP A 321 2.26 -27.63 17.79
C ASP A 321 1.54 -28.99 17.78
N LEU A 322 2.24 -30.06 18.09
CA LEU A 322 1.67 -31.41 18.13
C LEU A 322 1.13 -31.78 19.52
N GLY A 323 1.29 -30.90 20.49
CA GLY A 323 1.03 -31.19 21.89
C GLY A 323 2.09 -32.11 22.51
N GLY A 324 2.00 -32.30 23.82
CA GLY A 324 2.92 -33.18 24.53
C GLY A 324 4.38 -32.80 24.49
N GLY A 325 4.68 -31.53 24.21
CA GLY A 325 6.06 -31.03 24.10
C GLY A 325 6.72 -31.34 22.76
N LEU A 326 5.96 -31.60 21.72
CA LEU A 326 6.46 -31.86 20.37
C LEU A 326 6.07 -30.73 19.41
N VAL A 327 6.95 -30.39 18.49
CA VAL A 327 6.74 -29.46 17.39
C VAL A 327 7.08 -30.13 16.06
N ALA A 328 6.21 -29.97 15.08
CA ALA A 328 6.55 -30.30 13.70
C ALA A 328 7.12 -29.04 13.03
N ALA A 329 8.11 -29.24 12.18
CA ALA A 329 8.69 -28.21 11.33
C ALA A 329 8.87 -28.74 9.91
N SER A 330 8.69 -27.88 8.91
CA SER A 330 9.02 -28.24 7.54
C SER A 330 9.94 -27.21 6.90
N TYR A 331 10.86 -27.67 6.06
CA TYR A 331 11.69 -26.78 5.26
C TYR A 331 11.84 -27.29 3.83
N ASN A 332 12.07 -26.35 2.91
CA ASN A 332 12.15 -26.58 1.49
C ASN A 332 13.53 -26.19 0.98
N GLN A 333 14.12 -27.08 0.23
CA GLN A 333 15.38 -26.81 -0.46
C GLN A 333 15.09 -26.61 -1.93
N ARG A 334 15.41 -25.43 -2.45
CA ARG A 334 15.23 -25.11 -3.86
C ARG A 334 16.00 -26.07 -4.74
N ARG A 335 15.44 -26.34 -5.89
CA ARG A 335 16.08 -26.95 -7.02
C ARG A 335 17.33 -26.15 -7.44
N THR A 336 18.34 -26.87 -7.87
CA THR A 336 19.55 -26.28 -8.48
C THR A 336 19.79 -26.91 -9.85
N ALA A 337 20.73 -26.42 -10.62
CA ALA A 337 21.09 -27.01 -11.91
C ALA A 337 21.49 -28.50 -11.82
N THR A 338 21.87 -28.99 -10.64
CA THR A 338 22.39 -30.33 -10.41
C THR A 338 21.57 -31.19 -9.44
N ALA A 339 20.56 -30.63 -8.78
CA ALA A 339 19.74 -31.33 -7.80
C ALA A 339 18.27 -30.88 -7.88
N ALA A 340 17.35 -31.83 -7.84
CA ALA A 340 15.92 -31.57 -7.73
C ALA A 340 15.59 -30.86 -6.42
N GLY A 341 14.54 -30.04 -6.44
CA GLY A 341 13.95 -29.46 -5.25
C GLY A 341 13.36 -30.54 -4.35
N ARG A 342 13.31 -30.27 -3.06
CA ARG A 342 12.72 -31.19 -2.08
C ARG A 342 12.24 -30.47 -0.84
N GLY A 343 11.21 -31.02 -0.22
CA GLY A 343 10.78 -30.67 1.13
C GLY A 343 11.26 -31.69 2.16
N ARG A 344 11.30 -31.28 3.42
CA ARG A 344 11.50 -32.15 4.55
C ARG A 344 10.61 -31.73 5.69
N THR A 345 9.90 -32.71 6.28
CA THR A 345 9.12 -32.54 7.50
C THR A 345 9.80 -33.32 8.62
N LEU A 346 9.90 -32.70 9.80
CA LEU A 346 10.53 -33.29 10.98
C LEU A 346 9.73 -32.94 12.24
N VAL A 347 9.82 -33.81 13.24
CA VAL A 347 9.27 -33.57 14.57
C VAL A 347 10.38 -33.52 15.59
N LEU A 348 10.36 -32.47 16.39
CA LEU A 348 11.34 -32.18 17.42
C LEU A 348 10.70 -32.22 18.81
N ASP A 349 11.44 -32.70 19.77
CA ASP A 349 11.14 -32.49 21.18
C ASP A 349 11.45 -31.07 21.58
N THR A 350 10.52 -30.36 22.19
CA THR A 350 10.72 -28.95 22.57
C THR A 350 11.55 -28.78 23.85
N GLU A 351 11.92 -29.87 24.50
CA GLU A 351 12.77 -29.82 25.68
C GLU A 351 14.25 -29.67 25.30
N ASP A 352 14.70 -30.44 24.31
CA ASP A 352 16.13 -30.58 23.97
C ASP A 352 16.44 -30.49 22.47
N GLY A 353 15.40 -30.34 21.61
CA GLY A 353 15.56 -30.28 20.15
C GLY A 353 15.84 -31.65 19.51
N ALA A 354 15.67 -32.74 20.23
CA ALA A 354 15.89 -34.07 19.69
C ALA A 354 14.90 -34.41 18.58
N VAL A 355 15.43 -34.87 17.44
CA VAL A 355 14.60 -35.32 16.32
C VAL A 355 13.91 -36.64 16.69
N LYS A 356 12.58 -36.67 16.72
CA LYS A 356 11.81 -37.88 16.86
C LYS A 356 11.75 -38.68 15.58
N TRP A 357 11.48 -38.00 14.49
CA TRP A 357 11.54 -38.53 13.14
C TRP A 357 11.71 -37.39 12.12
N GLN A 358 12.13 -37.73 10.92
CA GLN A 358 12.17 -36.82 9.77
C GLN A 358 11.87 -37.60 8.49
N THR A 359 11.21 -36.93 7.52
CA THR A 359 10.83 -37.53 6.25
C THR A 359 11.04 -36.53 5.12
N ASP A 360 11.70 -36.97 4.05
CA ASP A 360 11.88 -36.22 2.82
C ASP A 360 10.67 -36.37 1.91
N SER A 361 10.35 -35.31 1.20
CA SER A 361 9.35 -35.26 0.14
C SER A 361 9.96 -34.71 -1.14
N ALA A 362 9.50 -35.17 -2.29
CA ALA A 362 9.82 -34.57 -3.59
C ALA A 362 9.05 -33.26 -3.82
N LEU A 363 8.12 -32.91 -2.94
CA LEU A 363 7.31 -31.70 -2.98
C LEU A 363 7.78 -30.73 -1.89
N TYR A 364 7.47 -29.46 -2.08
CA TYR A 364 7.70 -28.43 -1.09
C TYR A 364 6.53 -28.35 -0.12
N SER A 365 6.81 -28.44 1.18
CA SER A 365 5.81 -28.30 2.22
C SER A 365 5.47 -26.82 2.42
N ARG A 366 4.17 -26.51 2.39
CA ARG A 366 3.66 -25.16 2.58
C ARG A 366 3.05 -24.95 3.95
N GLN A 367 2.18 -25.85 4.36
CA GLN A 367 1.44 -25.78 5.62
C GLN A 367 1.42 -27.14 6.29
N LEU A 368 1.34 -27.11 7.61
CA LEU A 368 1.21 -28.28 8.45
C LEU A 368 0.04 -28.08 9.40
N HIS A 369 -0.80 -29.10 9.56
CA HIS A 369 -1.95 -29.07 10.45
C HIS A 369 -2.08 -30.39 11.22
N LEU A 370 -2.32 -30.32 12.51
CA LEU A 370 -2.51 -31.49 13.35
C LEU A 370 -3.98 -31.99 13.28
N ASP A 371 -4.19 -33.20 12.77
CA ASP A 371 -5.46 -33.91 12.91
C ASP A 371 -5.39 -34.84 14.13
N THR A 372 -5.80 -34.31 15.29
CA THR A 372 -5.80 -35.03 16.56
C THR A 372 -6.75 -36.22 16.57
N THR A 373 -7.85 -36.13 15.81
CA THR A 373 -8.88 -37.15 15.74
C THR A 373 -8.34 -38.41 15.08
N ARG A 374 -7.49 -38.26 14.07
CA ARG A 374 -6.90 -39.39 13.33
C ARG A 374 -5.45 -39.65 13.69
N GLY A 375 -4.87 -38.86 14.62
CA GLY A 375 -3.50 -39.05 15.10
C GLY A 375 -2.45 -38.87 13.98
N ARG A 376 -2.63 -37.88 13.12
CA ARG A 376 -1.72 -37.61 12.01
C ARG A 376 -1.45 -36.14 11.82
N LEU A 377 -0.29 -35.84 11.28
CA LEU A 377 0.05 -34.51 10.77
C LEU A 377 -0.34 -34.46 9.30
N VAL A 378 -1.11 -33.47 8.88
CA VAL A 378 -1.50 -33.25 7.49
C VAL A 378 -0.67 -32.12 6.94
N ALA A 379 -0.08 -32.33 5.77
CA ALA A 379 0.73 -31.35 5.07
C ALA A 379 0.08 -30.98 3.75
N LEU A 380 0.09 -29.70 3.44
CA LEU A 380 -0.16 -29.17 2.12
C LEU A 380 1.19 -29.05 1.40
N GLU A 381 1.40 -29.86 0.39
CA GLU A 381 2.66 -29.93 -0.34
C GLU A 381 2.48 -29.59 -1.81
N GLN A 382 3.40 -28.80 -2.36
CA GLN A 382 3.35 -28.31 -3.74
C GLN A 382 4.60 -28.74 -4.51
N SER A 383 4.42 -29.14 -5.77
CA SER A 383 5.55 -29.41 -6.67
C SER A 383 6.33 -28.13 -7.01
N ASP A 384 7.58 -28.32 -7.44
CA ASP A 384 8.24 -27.29 -8.24
C ASP A 384 7.44 -27.10 -9.54
N PRO A 385 7.02 -25.89 -9.91
CA PRO A 385 6.22 -25.69 -11.11
C PRO A 385 6.90 -26.13 -12.41
N THR A 386 8.23 -26.26 -12.42
CA THR A 386 9.00 -26.78 -13.57
C THR A 386 8.89 -28.30 -13.70
N ASP A 387 8.51 -28.98 -12.63
CA ASP A 387 8.22 -30.43 -12.63
C ASP A 387 6.71 -30.71 -12.85
N GLY A 388 5.92 -29.66 -13.08
CA GLY A 388 4.50 -29.68 -13.33
C GLY A 388 3.70 -29.09 -12.17
N VAL A 389 2.74 -28.25 -12.49
CA VAL A 389 1.90 -27.55 -11.51
C VAL A 389 0.94 -28.53 -10.85
N LYS A 390 1.23 -28.91 -9.62
CA LYS A 390 0.37 -29.77 -8.80
C LYS A 390 0.60 -29.52 -7.32
N TYR A 391 -0.36 -29.93 -6.51
CA TYR A 391 -0.16 -30.07 -5.07
C TYR A 391 -0.76 -31.38 -4.56
N GLU A 392 -0.33 -31.78 -3.38
CA GLU A 392 -0.80 -32.97 -2.69
C GLU A 392 -1.21 -32.63 -1.25
N LEU A 393 -2.25 -33.28 -0.78
CA LEU A 393 -2.50 -33.40 0.65
C LEU A 393 -1.83 -34.69 1.11
N ASP A 394 -0.85 -34.57 1.97
CA ASP A 394 -0.11 -35.65 2.52
C ASP A 394 -0.39 -35.80 4.02
N SER A 395 -0.29 -36.97 4.53
CA SER A 395 -0.29 -37.21 5.96
C SER A 395 1.00 -37.89 6.41
N TYR A 396 1.44 -37.52 7.58
CA TYR A 396 2.57 -38.13 8.27
C TYR A 396 2.08 -38.76 9.57
N SER A 397 2.41 -40.03 9.76
CA SER A 397 2.17 -40.70 11.02
C SER A 397 2.93 -40.02 12.14
N LEU A 398 2.27 -39.66 13.23
CA LEU A 398 2.92 -39.02 14.38
C LEU A 398 3.97 -39.90 15.04
N ALA A 399 3.84 -41.21 14.89
CA ALA A 399 4.73 -42.18 15.54
C ALA A 399 6.10 -42.31 14.88
N ASP A 400 6.13 -42.29 13.54
CA ASP A 400 7.32 -42.67 12.77
C ASP A 400 7.55 -41.83 11.51
N GLY A 401 6.70 -40.82 11.25
CA GLY A 401 6.81 -39.92 10.11
C GLY A 401 6.50 -40.61 8.76
N LYS A 402 5.86 -41.76 8.76
CA LYS A 402 5.49 -42.44 7.50
C LYS A 402 4.52 -41.57 6.71
N ARG A 403 4.95 -41.18 5.51
CA ARG A 403 4.16 -40.36 4.57
C ARG A 403 3.14 -41.24 3.83
N THR A 404 1.95 -40.68 3.63
CA THR A 404 0.87 -41.26 2.82
C THR A 404 0.16 -40.10 2.10
N THR A 405 0.09 -40.16 0.76
CA THR A 405 -0.66 -39.19 -0.04
C THR A 405 -2.16 -39.47 0.11
N LEU A 406 -2.89 -38.42 0.44
CA LEU A 406 -4.33 -38.47 0.70
C LEU A 406 -5.14 -37.97 -0.52
N ASP A 407 -4.65 -36.94 -1.20
CA ASP A 407 -5.27 -36.38 -2.40
C ASP A 407 -4.18 -35.72 -3.27
N THR A 408 -4.39 -35.72 -4.58
CA THR A 408 -3.50 -35.07 -5.55
C THR A 408 -4.30 -34.18 -6.49
N ARG A 409 -3.87 -32.94 -6.65
CA ARG A 409 -4.48 -31.99 -7.55
C ARG A 409 -3.47 -31.51 -8.59
N ILE A 410 -3.85 -31.63 -9.85
CA ILE A 410 -3.03 -31.18 -10.98
C ILE A 410 -3.59 -29.87 -11.55
N ASN A 411 -2.71 -29.05 -12.12
CA ASN A 411 -3.03 -27.75 -12.73
C ASN A 411 -3.71 -26.78 -11.78
N ALA A 412 -3.44 -26.95 -10.49
CA ALA A 412 -3.94 -26.09 -9.43
C ALA A 412 -2.80 -25.73 -8.46
N VAL A 413 -2.85 -24.52 -7.94
CA VAL A 413 -1.91 -23.97 -6.96
C VAL A 413 -2.68 -23.75 -5.66
N PRO A 414 -2.25 -24.36 -4.54
CA PRO A 414 -2.94 -24.14 -3.27
C PRO A 414 -2.63 -22.75 -2.74
N THR A 415 -3.62 -22.10 -2.18
CA THR A 415 -3.46 -20.77 -1.56
C THR A 415 -3.53 -20.85 -0.05
N ASP A 416 -4.45 -21.63 0.52
CA ASP A 416 -4.57 -21.79 1.96
C ASP A 416 -5.22 -23.14 2.33
N MET A 417 -5.02 -23.57 3.58
CA MET A 417 -5.63 -24.77 4.14
C MET A 417 -6.01 -24.57 5.61
N THR A 418 -7.10 -25.21 6.02
CA THR A 418 -7.45 -25.36 7.43
C THR A 418 -8.12 -26.72 7.69
N ILE A 419 -8.18 -27.10 8.95
CA ILE A 419 -8.84 -28.34 9.40
C ILE A 419 -9.86 -28.00 10.48
N GLY A 420 -11.08 -28.50 10.35
CA GLY A 420 -12.10 -28.29 11.36
C GLY A 420 -13.36 -29.09 11.14
N ASP A 421 -14.13 -29.26 12.19
CA ASP A 421 -15.41 -30.01 12.18
C ASP A 421 -16.52 -29.11 11.61
N LEU A 422 -16.82 -29.26 10.35
CA LEU A 422 -17.88 -28.52 9.64
C LEU A 422 -19.24 -29.20 9.76
N ARG A 423 -19.28 -30.52 9.99
CA ARG A 423 -20.52 -31.30 10.03
C ARG A 423 -21.04 -31.54 11.44
N ASP A 424 -20.32 -31.04 12.46
CA ASP A 424 -20.65 -31.25 13.89
C ASP A 424 -20.74 -32.71 14.28
N ASP A 425 -19.91 -33.56 13.62
CA ASP A 425 -19.83 -35.00 13.88
C ASP A 425 -18.56 -35.41 14.64
N ARG A 426 -17.75 -34.41 15.04
CA ARG A 426 -16.44 -34.56 15.71
C ARG A 426 -15.37 -35.21 14.85
N LYS A 427 -15.54 -35.16 13.54
CA LYS A 427 -14.59 -35.69 12.57
C LYS A 427 -14.20 -34.52 11.64
N PRO A 428 -13.07 -33.87 11.87
CA PRO A 428 -12.74 -32.68 11.11
C PRO A 428 -12.64 -33.01 9.62
N GLU A 429 -13.16 -32.07 8.83
CA GLU A 429 -12.97 -31.96 7.39
C GLU A 429 -11.68 -31.19 7.11
N TYR A 430 -11.16 -31.33 5.88
CA TYR A 430 -10.07 -30.54 5.37
C TYR A 430 -10.61 -29.55 4.36
N VAL A 431 -10.26 -28.31 4.56
CA VAL A 431 -10.64 -27.19 3.69
C VAL A 431 -9.40 -26.69 2.99
N VAL A 432 -9.41 -26.68 1.67
CA VAL A 432 -8.30 -26.17 0.86
C VAL A 432 -8.83 -25.11 -0.09
N SER A 433 -8.14 -23.99 -0.15
CA SER A 433 -8.32 -23.02 -1.22
C SER A 433 -7.25 -23.25 -2.29
N GLU A 434 -7.69 -23.34 -3.53
CA GLU A 434 -6.82 -23.55 -4.69
C GLU A 434 -7.14 -22.56 -5.81
N SER A 435 -6.12 -22.16 -6.55
CA SER A 435 -6.26 -21.30 -7.73
C SER A 435 -5.86 -22.03 -9.00
N THR A 436 -6.59 -21.80 -10.08
CA THR A 436 -6.18 -22.19 -11.43
C THR A 436 -5.61 -20.99 -12.16
N LEU A 437 -4.64 -21.25 -13.03
CA LEU A 437 -3.92 -20.20 -13.73
C LEU A 437 -4.40 -20.06 -15.17
N SER A 438 -4.39 -18.83 -15.68
CA SER A 438 -4.54 -18.55 -17.11
C SER A 438 -3.25 -18.88 -17.86
N PRO A 439 -3.27 -18.92 -19.20
CA PRO A 439 -2.06 -19.09 -20.01
C PRO A 439 -1.00 -17.99 -19.77
N THR A 440 -1.41 -16.85 -19.27
CA THR A 440 -0.54 -15.72 -18.91
C THR A 440 -0.16 -15.72 -17.43
N LEU A 441 -0.40 -16.83 -16.72
CA LEU A 441 -0.07 -17.06 -15.32
C LEU A 441 -0.86 -16.23 -14.31
N TYR A 442 -1.89 -15.51 -14.75
CA TYR A 442 -2.82 -14.85 -13.84
C TYR A 442 -3.79 -15.85 -13.20
N ILE A 443 -4.27 -15.56 -12.01
CA ILE A 443 -5.32 -16.34 -11.37
C ILE A 443 -6.60 -16.28 -12.22
N ASN A 444 -7.04 -17.43 -12.72
CA ASN A 444 -8.25 -17.54 -13.53
C ASN A 444 -9.49 -17.88 -12.71
N ALA A 445 -9.31 -18.66 -11.67
CA ALA A 445 -10.37 -18.99 -10.72
C ALA A 445 -9.76 -19.38 -9.37
N ASN A 446 -10.48 -19.10 -8.30
CA ASN A 446 -10.19 -19.60 -6.97
C ASN A 446 -11.34 -20.49 -6.50
N THR A 447 -11.01 -21.66 -5.97
CA THR A 447 -11.95 -22.66 -5.49
C THR A 447 -11.66 -23.00 -4.05
N VAL A 448 -12.62 -22.83 -3.19
CA VAL A 448 -12.60 -23.41 -1.84
C VAL A 448 -13.21 -24.80 -1.91
N ARG A 449 -12.46 -25.83 -1.51
CA ARG A 449 -12.85 -27.23 -1.52
C ARG A 449 -12.92 -27.74 -0.07
N VAL A 450 -13.99 -28.42 0.24
CA VAL A 450 -14.14 -29.15 1.51
C VAL A 450 -14.17 -30.63 1.20
N VAL A 451 -13.24 -31.40 1.76
CA VAL A 451 -13.09 -32.83 1.56
C VAL A 451 -13.26 -33.58 2.86
N ASP A 452 -13.71 -34.80 2.77
CA ASP A 452 -13.86 -35.69 3.93
C ASP A 452 -12.48 -35.99 4.53
N GLY A 453 -12.29 -35.64 5.78
CA GLY A 453 -11.00 -35.90 6.43
C GLY A 453 -10.65 -37.36 6.61
N THR A 454 -11.62 -38.29 6.46
CA THR A 454 -11.37 -39.75 6.50
C THR A 454 -10.90 -40.25 5.15
N ASP A 455 -11.49 -39.73 4.09
CA ASP A 455 -11.17 -40.03 2.70
C ASP A 455 -11.04 -38.71 1.91
N PRO A 456 -9.91 -38.03 1.97
CA PRO A 456 -9.74 -36.72 1.35
C PRO A 456 -9.86 -36.68 -0.18
N GLY A 457 -9.84 -37.82 -0.85
CA GLY A 457 -10.25 -37.95 -2.23
C GLY A 457 -11.75 -37.70 -2.45
N THR A 458 -12.57 -37.77 -1.40
CA THR A 458 -14.02 -37.52 -1.45
C THR A 458 -14.31 -36.03 -1.23
N LEU A 459 -14.72 -35.35 -2.31
CA LEU A 459 -15.19 -33.95 -2.25
C LEU A 459 -16.58 -33.92 -1.61
N LEU A 460 -16.75 -33.16 -0.56
CA LEU A 460 -18.04 -32.92 0.09
C LEU A 460 -18.80 -31.78 -0.60
N TRP A 461 -18.13 -30.67 -0.79
CA TRP A 461 -18.63 -29.55 -1.57
C TRP A 461 -17.48 -28.60 -1.98
N SER A 462 -17.77 -27.70 -2.91
CA SER A 462 -16.84 -26.66 -3.31
C SER A 462 -17.57 -25.38 -3.73
N SER A 463 -16.88 -24.26 -3.60
CA SER A 463 -17.32 -22.96 -4.09
C SER A 463 -16.23 -22.35 -4.95
N THR A 464 -16.57 -21.97 -6.18
CA THR A 464 -15.61 -21.42 -7.14
C THR A 464 -16.02 -20.01 -7.55
N VAL A 465 -15.08 -19.08 -7.48
CA VAL A 465 -15.17 -17.75 -8.05
C VAL A 465 -14.23 -17.70 -9.25
N LYS A 466 -14.75 -17.30 -10.39
CA LYS A 466 -13.98 -17.19 -11.64
C LYS A 466 -13.70 -15.72 -11.93
N ARG A 467 -12.56 -15.48 -12.53
CA ARG A 467 -12.25 -14.19 -13.15
C ARG A 467 -13.19 -13.97 -14.36
N ASP A 468 -13.67 -12.76 -14.50
CA ASP A 468 -14.42 -12.41 -15.70
C ASP A 468 -13.52 -12.39 -16.93
N ALA A 469 -14.08 -12.84 -18.07
CA ALA A 469 -13.31 -12.97 -19.30
C ALA A 469 -12.75 -11.62 -19.81
N ASP A 470 -13.45 -10.54 -19.50
CA ASP A 470 -13.07 -9.18 -19.92
C ASP A 470 -12.09 -8.50 -18.94
N ASN A 471 -11.80 -9.14 -17.81
CA ASN A 471 -10.86 -8.62 -16.82
C ASN A 471 -9.44 -9.05 -17.16
N SER A 472 -8.58 -8.09 -17.44
CA SER A 472 -7.16 -8.31 -17.76
C SER A 472 -6.27 -8.53 -16.54
N HIS A 473 -6.84 -8.40 -15.33
CA HIS A 473 -6.12 -8.53 -14.07
C HIS A 473 -6.26 -9.91 -13.46
N ASP A 474 -5.56 -10.14 -12.34
CA ASP A 474 -5.71 -11.36 -11.57
C ASP A 474 -7.12 -11.54 -11.05
N GLY A 475 -7.50 -12.78 -10.87
CA GLY A 475 -8.79 -13.15 -10.31
C GLY A 475 -8.76 -13.20 -8.78
N PRO A 476 -9.80 -13.75 -8.19
CA PRO A 476 -9.91 -13.85 -6.74
C PRO A 476 -8.85 -14.75 -6.13
N SER A 477 -8.38 -14.41 -4.95
CA SER A 477 -7.51 -15.25 -4.12
C SER A 477 -8.03 -15.28 -2.69
N THR A 478 -8.05 -16.44 -2.08
CA THR A 478 -8.42 -16.56 -0.66
C THR A 478 -7.22 -16.24 0.23
N TRP A 479 -7.43 -15.36 1.21
CA TRP A 479 -6.42 -14.97 2.18
C TRP A 479 -6.46 -15.75 3.48
N SER A 480 -7.66 -16.09 3.95
CA SER A 480 -7.81 -16.88 5.16
C SER A 480 -9.00 -17.80 5.11
N LEU A 481 -8.86 -18.92 5.79
CA LEU A 481 -9.87 -19.94 6.00
C LEU A 481 -9.97 -20.23 7.50
N ASP A 482 -11.15 -20.00 8.09
CA ASP A 482 -11.41 -20.30 9.49
C ASP A 482 -12.62 -21.23 9.64
N VAL A 483 -12.48 -22.35 10.34
CA VAL A 483 -13.61 -23.21 10.70
C VAL A 483 -14.07 -22.91 12.11
N VAL A 484 -15.29 -22.41 12.25
CA VAL A 484 -15.85 -22.01 13.55
C VAL A 484 -17.28 -22.49 13.69
N ASP A 485 -17.53 -23.35 14.71
CA ASP A 485 -18.85 -23.88 15.05
C ASP A 485 -19.64 -24.39 13.82
N GLY A 486 -19.07 -25.30 13.09
CA GLY A 486 -19.70 -25.89 11.91
C GLY A 486 -19.93 -24.92 10.74
N ASN A 487 -19.18 -23.80 10.71
CA ASN A 487 -19.21 -22.86 9.60
C ASN A 487 -17.80 -22.62 9.08
N LEU A 488 -17.69 -22.30 7.79
CA LEU A 488 -16.46 -21.84 7.18
C LEU A 488 -16.53 -20.32 6.96
N VAL A 489 -15.58 -19.60 7.49
CA VAL A 489 -15.35 -18.18 7.24
C VAL A 489 -14.20 -18.05 6.26
N THR A 490 -14.38 -17.28 5.20
CA THR A 490 -13.33 -17.02 4.20
C THR A 490 -13.18 -15.53 3.95
N THR A 491 -11.95 -15.09 3.80
CA THR A 491 -11.66 -13.78 3.23
C THR A 491 -11.06 -13.94 1.84
N ALA A 492 -11.46 -13.11 0.92
CA ALA A 492 -10.96 -13.12 -0.44
C ALA A 492 -10.43 -11.75 -0.82
N GLN A 493 -9.28 -11.75 -1.45
CA GLN A 493 -8.65 -10.58 -2.02
C GLN A 493 -9.10 -10.36 -3.45
N ASP A 494 -9.13 -9.11 -3.84
CA ASP A 494 -9.15 -8.67 -5.22
C ASP A 494 -7.99 -7.67 -5.43
N ASP A 495 -7.03 -8.04 -6.24
CA ASP A 495 -5.89 -7.19 -6.57
C ASP A 495 -6.18 -6.19 -7.69
N THR A 496 -7.37 -6.23 -8.27
CA THR A 496 -7.76 -5.29 -9.31
C THR A 496 -8.00 -3.87 -8.79
N GLY A 497 -7.97 -3.69 -7.48
CA GLY A 497 -8.25 -2.42 -6.84
C GLY A 497 -9.74 -2.07 -6.86
N MET A 498 -10.08 -0.81 -6.65
CA MET A 498 -11.46 -0.35 -6.55
C MET A 498 -12.19 -0.36 -7.90
N ASN A 499 -13.48 -0.62 -7.85
CA ASN A 499 -14.32 -0.44 -9.02
C ASN A 499 -14.50 1.07 -9.28
N THR A 500 -13.84 1.56 -10.30
CA THR A 500 -13.86 2.95 -10.72
C THR A 500 -14.10 3.04 -12.22
N ALA A 501 -14.29 4.23 -12.74
CA ALA A 501 -14.37 4.46 -14.18
C ALA A 501 -13.07 4.05 -14.90
N GLU A 502 -11.94 4.20 -14.22
CA GLU A 502 -10.63 3.76 -14.73
C GLU A 502 -10.39 2.26 -14.53
N ASN A 503 -11.14 1.62 -13.64
CA ASN A 503 -11.04 0.21 -13.29
C ASN A 503 -12.40 -0.46 -13.18
N PRO A 504 -13.12 -0.57 -14.26
CA PRO A 504 -14.41 -1.25 -14.25
C PRO A 504 -14.22 -2.72 -13.87
N GLY A 505 -15.01 -3.16 -12.89
CA GLY A 505 -14.90 -4.51 -12.33
C GLY A 505 -13.87 -4.69 -11.22
N GLY A 506 -13.11 -3.64 -10.84
CA GLY A 506 -12.22 -3.68 -9.67
C GLY A 506 -13.01 -3.88 -8.38
N GLY A 507 -12.43 -4.57 -7.41
CA GLY A 507 -13.04 -4.84 -6.11
C GLY A 507 -14.16 -5.89 -6.10
N GLN A 508 -14.51 -6.44 -7.24
CA GLN A 508 -15.65 -7.37 -7.34
C GLN A 508 -15.41 -8.71 -6.64
N TYR A 509 -14.17 -9.12 -6.45
CA TYR A 509 -13.81 -10.39 -5.83
C TYR A 509 -13.49 -10.25 -4.34
N ALA A 510 -13.26 -9.04 -3.87
CA ALA A 510 -13.02 -8.77 -2.46
C ALA A 510 -14.26 -9.13 -1.62
N ALA A 511 -14.14 -10.10 -0.75
CA ALA A 511 -15.28 -10.62 -0.01
C ALA A 511 -14.91 -11.21 1.35
N LEU A 512 -15.81 -11.01 2.32
CA LEU A 512 -15.91 -11.82 3.52
C LEU A 512 -17.12 -12.71 3.37
N THR A 513 -16.94 -14.02 3.41
CA THR A 513 -18.02 -14.98 3.18
C THR A 513 -18.13 -15.98 4.33
N VAL A 514 -19.34 -16.29 4.73
CA VAL A 514 -19.62 -17.37 5.69
C VAL A 514 -20.48 -18.44 5.02
N PHE A 515 -19.95 -19.65 5.00
CA PHE A 515 -20.66 -20.84 4.54
C PHE A 515 -21.12 -21.69 5.72
N SER A 516 -22.24 -22.39 5.57
CA SER A 516 -22.59 -23.50 6.46
C SER A 516 -21.67 -24.68 6.22
N GLY A 517 -21.64 -25.64 7.14
CA GLY A 517 -20.89 -26.89 6.95
C GLY A 517 -21.34 -27.70 5.73
N SER A 518 -22.58 -27.50 5.24
CA SER A 518 -23.09 -28.11 4.01
C SER A 518 -22.69 -27.39 2.72
N GLY A 519 -22.00 -26.24 2.82
CA GLY A 519 -21.58 -25.46 1.68
C GLY A 519 -22.57 -24.37 1.23
N ASP A 520 -23.69 -24.21 1.94
CA ASP A 520 -24.62 -23.13 1.64
C ASP A 520 -24.04 -21.81 2.12
N MET A 521 -23.96 -20.83 1.22
CA MET A 521 -23.53 -19.49 1.60
C MET A 521 -24.59 -18.84 2.49
N ARG A 522 -24.25 -18.61 3.75
CA ARG A 522 -25.13 -17.95 4.72
C ARG A 522 -25.25 -16.47 4.45
N TRP A 523 -24.13 -15.83 4.21
CA TRP A 523 -24.04 -14.43 3.80
C TRP A 523 -22.67 -14.14 3.22
N GLN A 524 -22.60 -13.06 2.48
CA GLN A 524 -21.37 -12.53 1.91
C GLN A 524 -21.42 -11.01 1.96
N GLU A 525 -20.36 -10.41 2.44
CA GLU A 525 -20.11 -8.98 2.32
C GLU A 525 -19.06 -8.78 1.25
N LYS A 526 -19.34 -7.92 0.28
CA LYS A 526 -18.40 -7.54 -0.77
C LYS A 526 -17.89 -6.15 -0.52
N GLY A 527 -16.59 -5.99 -0.41
CA GLY A 527 -15.93 -4.69 -0.32
C GLY A 527 -15.81 -4.03 -1.69
N ILE A 528 -16.06 -2.73 -1.76
CA ILE A 528 -15.77 -1.94 -2.96
C ILE A 528 -14.31 -1.50 -2.87
N GLY A 529 -13.41 -2.32 -3.41
CA GLY A 529 -11.99 -2.03 -3.45
C GLY A 529 -11.22 -2.22 -2.13
N ALA A 530 -11.88 -2.67 -1.07
CA ALA A 530 -11.28 -2.95 0.22
C ALA A 530 -11.31 -4.45 0.50
N SER A 531 -10.27 -5.16 0.11
CA SER A 531 -10.18 -6.58 0.40
C SER A 531 -10.02 -6.83 1.90
N PRO A 532 -10.90 -7.61 2.53
CA PRO A 532 -10.66 -8.08 3.88
C PRO A 532 -9.48 -9.06 3.87
N MET A 533 -8.42 -8.75 4.61
CA MET A 533 -7.18 -9.51 4.55
C MET A 533 -7.26 -10.74 5.45
N PHE A 534 -7.47 -10.51 6.73
CA PHE A 534 -7.53 -11.56 7.74
C PHE A 534 -8.82 -11.44 8.53
N SER A 535 -9.37 -12.58 8.93
CA SER A 535 -10.51 -12.62 9.82
C SER A 535 -10.12 -13.11 11.21
N GLN A 536 -10.79 -12.56 12.20
CA GLN A 536 -10.73 -13.02 13.57
C GLN A 536 -12.16 -13.24 14.06
N VAL A 537 -12.52 -14.46 14.39
CA VAL A 537 -13.79 -14.74 15.04
C VAL A 537 -13.62 -14.64 16.56
N TYR A 538 -14.42 -13.83 17.21
CA TYR A 538 -14.40 -13.66 18.65
C TYR A 538 -15.81 -13.63 19.25
N ARG A 539 -15.89 -13.80 20.56
CA ARG A 539 -17.13 -13.71 21.32
C ARG A 539 -16.98 -12.71 22.46
N ASP A 540 -17.96 -11.87 22.63
CA ASP A 540 -18.10 -10.96 23.76
C ASP A 540 -19.48 -11.08 24.43
N GLY A 541 -19.81 -10.11 25.30
CA GLY A 541 -21.10 -10.08 26.00
C GLY A 541 -22.32 -9.84 25.09
N THR A 542 -22.11 -9.40 23.84
CA THR A 542 -23.18 -9.10 22.87
C THR A 542 -23.39 -10.22 21.86
N GLY A 543 -22.43 -11.16 21.74
CA GLY A 543 -22.56 -12.27 20.82
C GLY A 543 -21.26 -12.74 20.22
N ARG A 544 -21.37 -13.32 19.01
CA ARG A 544 -20.24 -13.71 18.19
C ARG A 544 -20.07 -12.76 17.01
N HIS A 545 -18.85 -12.39 16.75
CA HIS A 545 -18.46 -11.37 15.77
C HIS A 545 -17.31 -11.87 14.90
N ILE A 546 -17.21 -11.28 13.72
CA ILE A 546 -16.03 -11.40 12.86
C ILE A 546 -15.40 -10.02 12.75
N ARG A 547 -14.13 -9.92 13.07
CA ARG A 547 -13.30 -8.73 12.87
C ARG A 547 -12.41 -8.97 11.69
N THR A 548 -12.30 -7.97 10.79
CA THR A 548 -11.38 -8.00 9.65
C THR A 548 -10.55 -6.74 9.63
N VAL A 549 -9.37 -6.81 9.02
CA VAL A 549 -8.61 -5.65 8.57
C VAL A 549 -8.61 -5.68 7.06
N ASP A 550 -8.95 -4.56 6.43
CA ASP A 550 -8.97 -4.44 4.98
C ASP A 550 -7.71 -3.76 4.41
N GLN A 551 -7.51 -3.85 3.11
CA GLN A 551 -6.39 -3.22 2.40
C GLN A 551 -6.40 -1.69 2.53
N ASN A 552 -7.55 -1.10 2.80
CA ASN A 552 -7.69 0.33 3.02
C ASN A 552 -7.41 0.74 4.47
N GLN A 553 -6.80 -0.16 5.26
CA GLN A 553 -6.37 0.14 6.62
C GLN A 553 -7.54 0.47 7.56
N ASN A 554 -8.66 -0.24 7.38
CA ASN A 554 -9.79 -0.16 8.31
C ASN A 554 -9.96 -1.47 9.07
N ILE A 555 -10.37 -1.37 10.32
CA ILE A 555 -10.84 -2.50 11.10
C ILE A 555 -12.36 -2.50 11.05
N ARG A 556 -12.95 -3.58 10.53
CA ARG A 556 -14.40 -3.75 10.44
C ARG A 556 -14.84 -4.91 11.32
N THR A 557 -15.98 -4.75 11.97
CA THR A 557 -16.60 -5.82 12.76
C THR A 557 -17.98 -6.11 12.22
N TYR A 558 -18.25 -7.41 12.05
CA TYR A 558 -19.50 -7.92 11.52
C TYR A 558 -20.17 -8.88 12.50
N GLY A 559 -21.50 -8.89 12.51
CA GLY A 559 -22.26 -9.90 13.21
C GLY A 559 -22.09 -11.27 12.56
N PHE A 560 -21.60 -12.27 13.27
CA PHE A 560 -21.32 -13.61 12.76
C PHE A 560 -22.52 -14.25 12.05
N GLY A 561 -23.71 -14.10 12.62
CA GLY A 561 -24.91 -14.77 12.11
C GLY A 561 -25.58 -14.11 10.90
N ASN A 562 -25.29 -12.85 10.60
CA ASN A 562 -26.04 -12.06 9.62
C ASN A 562 -25.20 -11.17 8.71
N GLY A 563 -23.89 -11.13 8.90
CA GLY A 563 -22.98 -10.32 8.10
C GLY A 563 -23.13 -8.80 8.25
N LYS A 564 -24.02 -8.35 9.14
CA LYS A 564 -24.25 -6.91 9.29
C LYS A 564 -23.02 -6.25 9.92
N GLN A 565 -22.46 -5.26 9.23
CA GLN A 565 -21.39 -4.42 9.79
C GLN A 565 -21.87 -3.71 11.05
N GLN A 566 -21.13 -3.85 12.12
CA GLN A 566 -21.44 -3.31 13.44
C GLN A 566 -20.55 -2.13 13.80
N SER A 567 -19.31 -2.16 13.36
CA SER A 567 -18.37 -1.06 13.56
C SER A 567 -17.39 -0.93 12.41
N LEU A 568 -16.86 0.25 12.26
CA LEU A 568 -15.80 0.63 11.36
C LEU A 568 -14.84 1.53 12.13
N LEU A 569 -13.58 1.13 12.19
CA LEU A 569 -12.51 1.87 12.84
C LEU A 569 -11.42 2.15 11.81
N PRO A 570 -11.37 3.35 11.24
CA PRO A 570 -10.27 3.77 10.39
C PRO A 570 -8.98 3.86 11.18
N LEU A 571 -7.91 3.32 10.63
CA LEU A 571 -6.55 3.50 11.11
C LEU A 571 -5.90 4.63 10.31
N GLN A 572 -5.18 5.52 10.99
CA GLN A 572 -4.41 6.53 10.26
C GLN A 572 -3.31 5.82 9.48
N GLY A 573 -3.42 5.87 8.17
CA GLY A 573 -2.51 5.21 7.24
C GLY A 573 -1.82 6.20 6.31
N ASP A 574 -1.66 5.83 5.05
CA ASP A 574 -1.14 6.72 4.03
C ASP A 574 -2.06 7.94 3.86
N LEU A 575 -1.47 9.11 3.96
CA LEU A 575 -2.19 10.38 3.85
C LEU A 575 -2.00 10.98 2.46
N TRP A 576 -3.10 11.46 1.88
CA TRP A 576 -3.12 11.95 0.50
C TRP A 576 -3.60 13.38 0.36
N SER A 577 -4.22 13.92 1.38
CA SER A 577 -4.76 15.27 1.34
C SER A 577 -4.69 15.93 2.69
N ALA A 578 -4.43 17.23 2.70
CA ALA A 578 -4.45 18.06 3.87
C ALA A 578 -5.13 19.40 3.60
N GLN A 579 -5.67 19.99 4.66
CA GLN A 579 -6.17 21.37 4.70
C GLN A 579 -5.87 21.96 6.08
N SER A 580 -5.85 23.29 6.16
CA SER A 580 -5.71 23.99 7.43
C SER A 580 -6.80 25.04 7.65
N ALA A 581 -7.27 25.17 8.88
CA ALA A 581 -8.25 26.17 9.30
C ALA A 581 -8.18 26.34 10.82
N ASP A 582 -8.63 27.47 11.33
CA ASP A 582 -8.83 27.69 12.78
C ASP A 582 -10.07 26.89 13.23
N ILE A 583 -9.82 25.70 13.80
CA ILE A 583 -10.86 24.75 14.20
C ILE A 583 -11.34 25.01 15.62
N ASP A 584 -10.42 25.29 16.54
CA ASP A 584 -10.69 25.44 17.96
C ASP A 584 -10.95 26.89 18.40
N GLY A 585 -10.80 27.85 17.50
CA GLY A 585 -11.10 29.27 17.74
C GLY A 585 -9.96 30.06 18.38
N ASP A 586 -8.74 29.52 18.37
CA ASP A 586 -7.56 30.17 18.93
C ASP A 586 -6.91 31.18 17.98
N ARG A 587 -7.42 31.31 16.74
CA ARG A 587 -6.96 32.15 15.62
C ARG A 587 -5.65 31.69 15.01
N LYS A 588 -5.29 30.46 15.18
CA LYS A 588 -4.22 29.78 14.50
C LYS A 588 -4.79 28.65 13.67
N ASN A 589 -4.06 28.25 12.66
CA ASN A 589 -4.55 27.16 11.82
C ASN A 589 -4.23 25.82 12.45
N ASP A 590 -5.21 24.93 12.44
CA ASP A 590 -5.10 23.53 12.73
C ASP A 590 -4.98 22.74 11.44
N LEU A 591 -4.53 21.49 11.52
CA LEU A 591 -4.27 20.64 10.36
C LEU A 591 -5.28 19.52 10.28
N VAL A 592 -5.94 19.38 9.13
CA VAL A 592 -6.87 18.29 8.82
C VAL A 592 -6.27 17.42 7.72
N VAL A 593 -6.22 16.11 7.94
CA VAL A 593 -5.59 15.15 7.03
C VAL A 593 -6.47 13.93 6.81
N GLY A 594 -6.33 13.33 5.63
CA GLY A 594 -6.99 12.08 5.26
C GLY A 594 -6.25 11.36 4.13
N GLY A 595 -6.61 10.11 3.90
CA GLY A 595 -5.92 9.32 2.88
C GLY A 595 -6.53 7.94 2.66
N LYS A 596 -5.73 6.90 2.77
CA LYS A 596 -6.08 5.53 2.36
C LYS A 596 -7.25 4.92 3.14
N SER A 597 -7.40 5.23 4.42
CA SER A 597 -8.51 4.70 5.20
C SER A 597 -9.75 5.61 5.15
N ASP A 598 -10.87 5.08 5.63
CA ASP A 598 -12.16 5.79 5.71
C ASP A 598 -12.16 6.83 6.85
N GLY A 599 -11.01 7.50 7.10
CA GLY A 599 -10.83 8.41 8.22
C GLY A 599 -10.31 9.79 7.85
N VAL A 600 -10.72 10.77 8.64
CA VAL A 600 -10.18 12.14 8.62
C VAL A 600 -9.79 12.50 10.05
N TRP A 601 -8.62 13.09 10.22
CA TRP A 601 -8.06 13.50 11.51
C TRP A 601 -7.74 14.99 11.50
N ALA A 602 -8.08 15.67 12.61
CA ALA A 602 -7.72 17.05 12.85
C ALA A 602 -6.76 17.15 14.03
N TYR A 603 -5.68 17.86 13.86
CA TYR A 603 -4.64 18.08 14.87
C TYR A 603 -4.49 19.57 15.14
N SER A 604 -4.28 19.92 16.40
CA SER A 604 -3.94 21.30 16.77
C SER A 604 -2.60 21.72 16.15
N GLY A 605 -2.62 22.75 15.34
CA GLY A 605 -1.43 23.29 14.67
C GLY A 605 -0.34 23.71 15.65
N PRO A 606 -0.68 24.52 16.68
CA PRO A 606 0.29 24.90 17.72
C PRO A 606 0.88 23.71 18.48
N SER A 607 0.13 22.62 18.63
CA SER A 607 0.63 21.41 19.26
C SER A 607 1.63 20.68 18.39
N LEU A 608 1.40 20.69 17.07
CA LEU A 608 2.30 20.11 16.08
C LEU A 608 3.64 20.85 16.03
N THR A 609 3.62 22.18 15.98
CA THR A 609 4.85 23.00 15.98
C THR A 609 5.59 22.95 17.31
N ALA A 610 4.89 22.69 18.43
CA ALA A 610 5.49 22.47 19.73
C ALA A 610 6.07 21.05 19.95
N GLY A 611 5.94 20.14 18.98
CA GLY A 611 6.44 18.77 19.10
C GLY A 611 5.60 17.86 19.99
N LYS A 612 4.32 18.19 20.21
CA LYS A 612 3.38 17.46 21.06
C LYS A 612 2.02 17.31 20.39
N PRO A 613 1.92 16.47 19.34
CA PRO A 613 0.70 16.34 18.56
C PRO A 613 -0.54 16.09 19.42
N GLU A 614 -1.54 16.94 19.29
CA GLU A 614 -2.85 16.82 19.94
C GLU A 614 -3.93 16.64 18.89
N LEU A 615 -4.66 15.54 19.01
CA LEU A 615 -5.80 15.26 18.14
C LEU A 615 -7.02 16.02 18.65
N LEU A 616 -7.57 16.93 17.85
CA LEU A 616 -8.78 17.68 18.18
C LEU A 616 -10.02 16.82 17.96
N TRP A 617 -10.11 16.21 16.78
CA TRP A 617 -11.19 15.28 16.46
C TRP A 617 -10.78 14.29 15.36
N LYS A 618 -11.58 13.24 15.20
CA LYS A 618 -11.55 12.34 14.06
C LYS A 618 -12.96 12.10 13.53
N ALA A 619 -13.07 11.92 12.22
CA ALA A 619 -14.31 11.57 11.55
C ALA A 619 -14.16 10.28 10.75
N THR A 620 -15.26 9.56 10.57
CA THR A 620 -15.36 8.43 9.65
C THR A 620 -16.15 8.85 8.43
N VAL A 621 -15.61 8.60 7.26
CA VAL A 621 -16.19 8.96 5.97
C VAL A 621 -16.46 7.70 5.13
N PRO A 622 -17.27 7.77 4.05
CA PRO A 622 -17.71 6.57 3.33
C PRO A 622 -16.71 6.03 2.30
N GLY A 623 -15.44 6.01 2.61
CA GLY A 623 -14.38 5.48 1.75
C GLY A 623 -13.05 6.17 1.94
N GLN A 624 -12.08 5.84 1.08
CA GLN A 624 -10.75 6.47 1.07
C GLN A 624 -10.86 7.97 0.79
N VAL A 625 -10.07 8.76 1.49
CA VAL A 625 -10.06 10.21 1.35
C VAL A 625 -9.13 10.62 0.22
N HIS A 626 -9.71 10.99 -0.92
CA HIS A 626 -8.94 11.39 -2.09
C HIS A 626 -8.60 12.88 -2.11
N ARG A 627 -9.52 13.70 -1.62
CA ARG A 627 -9.35 15.14 -1.54
C ARG A 627 -10.14 15.73 -0.38
N ILE A 628 -9.55 16.72 0.27
CA ILE A 628 -10.18 17.56 1.28
C ILE A 628 -10.13 18.98 0.76
N GLU A 629 -11.28 19.65 0.72
CA GLU A 629 -11.43 21.06 0.46
C GLU A 629 -12.14 21.71 1.66
N LYS A 630 -12.03 23.04 1.79
CA LYS A 630 -12.65 23.77 2.91
C LYS A 630 -13.50 24.93 2.46
N GLY A 631 -14.46 25.29 3.28
CA GLY A 631 -15.30 26.49 3.11
C GLY A 631 -16.47 26.45 4.08
N ASP A 632 -17.04 27.60 4.41
CA ASP A 632 -18.25 27.70 5.21
C ASP A 632 -19.47 27.27 4.38
N VAL A 633 -19.75 25.98 4.36
CA VAL A 633 -20.85 25.38 3.57
C VAL A 633 -22.17 25.42 4.32
N ASN A 634 -22.14 25.46 5.65
CA ASN A 634 -23.33 25.49 6.47
C ASN A 634 -23.78 26.92 6.83
N GLY A 635 -22.93 27.94 6.63
CA GLY A 635 -23.23 29.35 6.86
C GLY A 635 -23.09 29.79 8.31
N ASP A 636 -22.27 29.08 9.12
CA ASP A 636 -22.11 29.41 10.53
C ASP A 636 -20.86 30.31 10.80
N GLY A 637 -20.12 30.65 9.73
CA GLY A 637 -18.96 31.53 9.78
C GLY A 637 -17.66 30.84 10.13
N HIS A 638 -17.64 29.51 10.13
CA HIS A 638 -16.45 28.67 10.30
C HIS A 638 -16.25 27.79 9.07
N ASP A 639 -15.03 27.44 8.78
CA ASP A 639 -14.75 26.51 7.69
C ASP A 639 -15.23 25.08 8.07
N ASP A 640 -15.94 24.47 7.13
CA ASP A 640 -16.24 23.06 7.10
C ASP A 640 -15.28 22.33 6.15
N PHE A 641 -15.18 21.01 6.27
CA PHE A 641 -14.33 20.21 5.39
C PHE A 641 -15.20 19.33 4.48
N VAL A 642 -14.97 19.48 3.19
CA VAL A 642 -15.66 18.72 2.14
C VAL A 642 -14.70 17.67 1.61
N VAL A 643 -15.08 16.42 1.75
CA VAL A 643 -14.22 15.26 1.54
C VAL A 643 -14.74 14.43 0.38
N ALA A 644 -13.93 14.26 -0.66
CA ALA A 644 -14.16 13.26 -1.70
C ALA A 644 -13.77 11.88 -1.17
N ALA A 645 -14.74 10.98 -1.04
CA ALA A 645 -14.54 9.68 -0.41
C ALA A 645 -15.15 8.56 -1.25
N ASP A 646 -14.35 7.94 -2.11
CA ASP A 646 -14.74 6.81 -2.97
C ASP A 646 -16.10 7.00 -3.69
N THR A 647 -17.19 6.70 -3.00
CA THR A 647 -18.54 6.66 -3.59
C THR A 647 -19.42 7.84 -3.19
N ALA A 648 -18.91 8.75 -2.38
CA ALA A 648 -19.69 9.89 -1.88
C ALA A 648 -18.80 11.07 -1.51
N VAL A 649 -19.43 12.23 -1.36
CA VAL A 649 -18.82 13.39 -0.69
C VAL A 649 -19.35 13.43 0.74
N ALA A 650 -18.46 13.60 1.71
CA ALA A 650 -18.81 13.87 3.09
C ALA A 650 -18.53 15.35 3.43
N VAL A 651 -19.46 16.01 4.08
CA VAL A 651 -19.27 17.36 4.63
C VAL A 651 -19.11 17.24 6.13
N ILE A 652 -18.00 17.72 6.66
CA ILE A 652 -17.62 17.61 8.06
C ILE A 652 -17.64 18.99 8.69
N ASP A 653 -18.40 19.18 9.75
CA ASP A 653 -18.35 20.39 10.59
C ASP A 653 -16.93 20.53 11.17
N GLY A 654 -16.24 21.60 10.79
CA GLY A 654 -14.83 21.77 11.12
C GLY A 654 -14.55 21.83 12.62
N ARG A 655 -15.48 22.36 13.43
CA ARG A 655 -15.28 22.53 14.88
C ARG A 655 -15.31 21.24 15.68
N ASN A 656 -15.96 20.21 15.19
CA ASN A 656 -16.21 19.02 16.01
C ASN A 656 -16.06 17.67 15.29
N GLY A 657 -15.74 17.69 14.00
CA GLY A 657 -15.55 16.48 13.19
C GLY A 657 -16.84 15.72 12.87
N LYS A 658 -18.02 16.30 13.08
CA LYS A 658 -19.28 15.64 12.78
C LYS A 658 -19.56 15.70 11.28
N VAL A 659 -19.84 14.56 10.69
CA VAL A 659 -20.38 14.51 9.32
C VAL A 659 -21.80 15.09 9.34
N ILE A 660 -21.97 16.24 8.71
CA ILE A 660 -23.26 16.98 8.68
C ILE A 660 -24.06 16.73 7.42
N GLU A 661 -23.40 16.33 6.35
CA GLU A 661 -24.07 15.97 5.09
C GLU A 661 -23.29 14.88 4.35
N ARG A 662 -24.00 14.09 3.55
CA ARG A 662 -23.44 13.10 2.65
C ARG A 662 -24.12 13.21 1.28
N ILE A 663 -23.33 13.46 0.25
CA ILE A 663 -23.78 13.54 -1.13
C ILE A 663 -23.34 12.26 -1.84
N ASP A 664 -24.30 11.46 -2.29
CA ASP A 664 -24.04 10.21 -2.98
C ASP A 664 -23.43 10.46 -4.37
N GLY A 665 -22.42 9.69 -4.75
CA GLY A 665 -21.75 9.74 -6.05
C GLY A 665 -22.60 9.16 -7.21
N ASN A 666 -23.83 8.70 -6.93
CA ASN A 666 -24.73 8.07 -7.90
C ASN A 666 -24.14 6.81 -8.55
N GLY A 667 -23.46 6.00 -7.77
CA GLY A 667 -22.78 4.79 -8.25
C GLY A 667 -21.49 5.06 -9.01
N GLN A 668 -21.00 6.29 -8.97
CA GLN A 668 -19.74 6.70 -9.57
C GLN A 668 -18.68 6.88 -8.51
N PHE A 669 -17.43 6.76 -8.91
CA PHE A 669 -16.28 7.01 -8.04
C PHE A 669 -16.04 8.52 -7.93
N VAL A 670 -15.99 9.02 -6.68
CA VAL A 670 -15.77 10.43 -6.35
C VAL A 670 -14.32 10.61 -5.89
N ARG A 671 -13.46 11.07 -6.77
CA ARG A 671 -12.03 11.28 -6.48
C ARG A 671 -11.67 12.72 -6.13
N SER A 672 -12.53 13.67 -6.46
CA SER A 672 -12.25 15.08 -6.28
C SER A 672 -13.53 15.87 -5.99
N VAL A 673 -13.34 17.00 -5.38
CA VAL A 673 -14.36 18.04 -5.15
C VAL A 673 -13.71 19.41 -5.30
N THR A 674 -14.52 20.40 -5.62
CA THR A 674 -14.11 21.82 -5.56
C THR A 674 -15.17 22.59 -4.78
N VAL A 675 -14.73 23.47 -3.92
CA VAL A 675 -15.58 24.22 -2.99
C VAL A 675 -15.46 25.72 -3.30
N ALA A 676 -16.57 26.38 -3.56
CA ALA A 676 -16.62 27.82 -3.82
C ALA A 676 -18.07 28.34 -3.75
N ASP A 677 -18.28 29.61 -3.46
CA ASP A 677 -19.58 30.27 -3.59
C ASP A 677 -19.96 30.44 -5.09
N LEU A 678 -20.80 29.56 -5.60
CA LEU A 678 -21.19 29.54 -7.01
C LEU A 678 -22.39 30.46 -7.32
N ASP A 679 -23.26 30.69 -6.36
CA ASP A 679 -24.52 31.43 -6.59
C ASP A 679 -24.57 32.82 -5.98
N GLY A 680 -23.53 33.21 -5.23
CA GLY A 680 -23.34 34.52 -4.65
C GLY A 680 -24.08 34.73 -3.32
N ASP A 681 -24.44 33.64 -2.63
CA ASP A 681 -25.12 33.68 -1.34
C ASP A 681 -24.18 33.76 -0.12
N LYS A 682 -22.87 33.75 -0.36
CA LYS A 682 -21.76 33.77 0.61
C LYS A 682 -21.57 32.49 1.39
N ARG A 683 -22.18 31.40 0.97
CA ARG A 683 -21.89 30.07 1.46
C ARG A 683 -21.12 29.32 0.40
N ALA A 684 -20.30 28.41 0.81
CA ALA A 684 -19.60 27.58 -0.13
C ALA A 684 -20.52 26.48 -0.68
N ASP A 685 -20.49 26.34 -1.99
CA ASP A 685 -21.13 25.26 -2.74
C ASP A 685 -20.10 24.23 -3.15
N ILE A 686 -20.54 23.06 -3.59
CA ILE A 686 -19.70 21.89 -3.84
C ILE A 686 -19.87 21.45 -5.30
N VAL A 687 -18.78 21.38 -6.06
CA VAL A 687 -18.75 20.80 -7.41
C VAL A 687 -18.13 19.41 -7.36
N VAL A 688 -18.85 18.42 -7.88
CA VAL A 688 -18.44 17.02 -7.88
C VAL A 688 -18.26 16.53 -9.31
N PRO A 689 -17.04 16.20 -9.74
CA PRO A 689 -16.75 15.64 -11.06
C PRO A 689 -16.84 14.11 -11.01
N THR A 690 -17.73 13.56 -11.82
CA THR A 690 -17.90 12.13 -12.05
C THR A 690 -18.17 11.88 -13.53
N ASP A 691 -19.18 11.08 -13.90
CA ASP A 691 -19.74 11.00 -15.26
C ASP A 691 -20.37 12.31 -15.75
N LYS A 692 -20.64 13.20 -14.82
CA LYS A 692 -21.18 14.55 -14.99
C LYS A 692 -20.55 15.51 -13.98
N LEU A 693 -20.56 16.78 -14.30
CA LEU A 693 -20.34 17.81 -13.29
C LEU A 693 -21.66 18.10 -12.58
N ARG A 694 -21.66 17.98 -11.28
CA ARG A 694 -22.81 18.28 -10.43
C ARG A 694 -22.44 19.32 -9.40
N ALA A 695 -23.22 20.34 -9.27
CA ALA A 695 -23.07 21.32 -8.23
C ALA A 695 -24.18 21.19 -7.18
N TYR A 696 -23.80 21.30 -5.94
CA TYR A 696 -24.68 21.17 -4.78
C TYR A 696 -24.43 22.31 -3.80
N ARG A 697 -25.48 22.73 -3.09
CA ARG A 697 -25.27 23.50 -1.86
C ARG A 697 -24.70 22.64 -0.75
N GLY A 698 -24.15 23.29 0.25
CA GLY A 698 -23.65 22.58 1.44
C GLY A 698 -24.69 21.68 2.13
N SER A 699 -25.97 21.94 1.91
CA SER A 699 -27.09 21.09 2.37
C SER A 699 -27.32 19.84 1.51
N GLY A 700 -26.49 19.57 0.52
CA GLY A 700 -26.68 18.45 -0.42
C GLY A 700 -27.74 18.70 -1.50
N SER A 701 -28.43 19.84 -1.47
CA SER A 701 -29.42 20.16 -2.51
C SER A 701 -28.75 20.57 -3.81
N ALA A 702 -29.19 19.96 -4.93
CA ALA A 702 -28.60 20.23 -6.23
C ALA A 702 -28.83 21.67 -6.68
N LEU A 703 -27.78 22.30 -7.19
CA LEU A 703 -27.82 23.58 -7.89
C LEU A 703 -28.03 23.36 -9.40
N TRP A 704 -27.16 22.62 -10.01
CA TRP A 704 -27.22 22.26 -11.42
C TRP A 704 -26.45 20.97 -11.74
N THR A 705 -26.67 20.45 -12.93
CA THR A 705 -25.93 19.32 -13.48
C THR A 705 -25.58 19.62 -14.92
N TYR A 706 -24.33 19.41 -15.29
CA TYR A 706 -23.86 19.46 -16.66
C TYR A 706 -23.43 18.06 -17.11
N ALA A 707 -23.89 17.63 -18.26
CA ALA A 707 -23.47 16.41 -18.93
C ALA A 707 -22.72 16.75 -20.22
N ALA A 708 -21.68 16.02 -20.53
CA ALA A 708 -21.02 16.13 -21.83
C ALA A 708 -22.04 15.85 -22.98
N PRO A 709 -21.78 16.34 -24.21
CA PRO A 709 -22.64 16.01 -25.37
C PRO A 709 -22.80 14.50 -25.56
N ALA A 710 -23.97 14.05 -25.92
CA ALA A 710 -24.23 12.60 -26.09
C ALA A 710 -23.31 11.94 -27.13
N SER A 711 -22.75 12.70 -28.05
CA SER A 711 -21.76 12.22 -29.02
C SER A 711 -20.41 11.85 -28.39
N ALA A 712 -20.14 12.29 -27.16
CA ALA A 712 -18.93 11.93 -26.43
C ALA A 712 -18.98 10.52 -25.82
N GLY A 713 -20.16 9.89 -25.78
CA GLY A 713 -20.34 8.59 -25.13
C GLY A 713 -20.26 8.67 -23.60
N GLY A 714 -19.79 7.61 -22.96
CA GLY A 714 -19.49 7.60 -21.54
C GLY A 714 -18.21 8.41 -21.27
N VAL A 715 -18.28 9.38 -20.36
CA VAL A 715 -17.14 10.24 -20.02
C VAL A 715 -16.90 10.30 -18.53
N VAL A 716 -15.69 10.70 -18.16
CA VAL A 716 -15.26 11.05 -16.81
C VAL A 716 -14.74 12.49 -16.83
N PHE A 717 -15.17 13.29 -15.87
CA PHE A 717 -14.68 14.65 -15.71
C PHE A 717 -13.42 14.65 -14.83
N GLY A 718 -12.42 15.45 -15.21
CA GLY A 718 -11.26 15.78 -14.40
C GLY A 718 -11.58 16.76 -13.28
N ASP A 719 -10.58 17.09 -12.46
CA ASP A 719 -10.72 18.03 -11.35
C ASP A 719 -11.18 19.41 -11.87
N PRO A 720 -12.30 19.93 -11.38
CA PRO A 720 -12.77 21.25 -11.80
C PRO A 720 -12.06 22.36 -11.04
N ALA A 721 -12.02 23.52 -11.67
CA ALA A 721 -11.59 24.76 -11.04
C ALA A 721 -12.68 25.83 -11.11
N VAL A 722 -12.65 26.78 -10.18
CA VAL A 722 -13.62 27.87 -10.13
C VAL A 722 -12.90 29.22 -10.16
N GLY A 723 -13.35 30.15 -10.99
CA GLY A 723 -12.83 31.51 -11.07
C GLY A 723 -13.82 32.43 -11.78
N GLU A 724 -13.89 33.70 -11.39
CA GLU A 724 -14.68 34.79 -11.98
C GLU A 724 -16.12 34.42 -12.41
N GLY A 725 -16.82 33.66 -11.57
CA GLY A 725 -18.18 33.22 -11.85
C GLY A 725 -18.30 32.09 -12.90
N ARG A 726 -17.25 31.33 -13.10
CA ARG A 726 -17.17 30.17 -13.99
C ARG A 726 -16.67 28.94 -13.27
N VAL A 727 -17.07 27.78 -13.77
CA VAL A 727 -16.51 26.49 -13.45
C VAL A 727 -15.83 25.95 -14.69
N TYR A 728 -14.55 25.66 -14.58
CA TYR A 728 -13.74 25.07 -15.64
C TYR A 728 -13.53 23.61 -15.36
N ALA A 729 -13.66 22.78 -16.38
CA ALA A 729 -13.37 21.36 -16.27
C ALA A 729 -13.02 20.77 -17.63
N GLN A 730 -12.45 19.59 -17.60
CA GLN A 730 -12.24 18.80 -18.80
C GLN A 730 -12.84 17.41 -18.61
N TYR A 731 -13.12 16.77 -19.72
CA TYR A 731 -13.60 15.41 -19.71
C TYR A 731 -12.97 14.58 -20.83
N SER A 732 -12.95 13.29 -20.64
CA SER A 732 -12.62 12.33 -21.68
C SER A 732 -13.51 11.10 -21.58
N SER A 733 -13.57 10.33 -22.66
CA SER A 733 -14.23 9.03 -22.62
C SER A 733 -13.51 8.12 -21.60
N THR A 734 -14.27 7.16 -21.04
CA THR A 734 -13.74 6.17 -20.09
C THR A 734 -12.67 5.29 -20.69
N ASP A 735 -12.67 5.17 -22.02
CA ASP A 735 -11.68 4.38 -22.80
C ASP A 735 -10.51 5.21 -23.32
N ALA A 736 -10.14 6.26 -22.61
CA ALA A 736 -9.16 7.28 -23.05
C ALA A 736 -7.78 6.75 -23.46
N LEU A 737 -7.41 5.54 -23.07
CA LEU A 737 -6.19 4.85 -23.52
C LEU A 737 -6.46 3.63 -24.41
N GLN A 738 -7.68 3.50 -24.94
CA GLN A 738 -8.08 2.40 -25.80
C GLN A 738 -7.86 2.72 -27.29
N LYS A 739 -8.08 1.73 -28.13
CA LYS A 739 -7.84 1.80 -29.58
C LYS A 739 -8.67 2.82 -30.34
N GLU A 740 -9.89 3.07 -29.86
CA GLU A 740 -10.80 4.01 -30.50
C GLU A 740 -10.48 5.45 -30.09
N SER A 741 -10.89 6.38 -30.92
CA SER A 741 -10.64 7.80 -30.66
C SER A 741 -11.45 8.27 -29.45
N PRO A 742 -10.84 8.56 -28.31
CA PRO A 742 -11.57 9.03 -27.17
C PRO A 742 -12.12 10.44 -27.43
N ALA A 743 -13.32 10.72 -26.91
CA ALA A 743 -13.76 12.09 -26.80
C ALA A 743 -12.96 12.78 -25.70
N VAL A 744 -12.31 13.89 -26.02
CA VAL A 744 -11.64 14.77 -25.08
C VAL A 744 -12.07 16.21 -25.36
N ASP A 745 -12.41 16.95 -24.32
CA ASP A 745 -12.78 18.36 -24.45
C ASP A 745 -12.62 19.10 -23.12
N GLY A 746 -12.54 20.42 -23.19
CA GLY A 746 -12.61 21.31 -22.04
C GLY A 746 -13.86 22.17 -22.08
N VAL A 747 -14.35 22.57 -20.93
CA VAL A 747 -15.57 23.36 -20.82
C VAL A 747 -15.44 24.44 -19.74
N ALA A 748 -15.97 25.61 -20.02
CA ALA A 748 -16.26 26.64 -19.04
C ALA A 748 -17.78 26.81 -18.91
N LEU A 749 -18.29 26.69 -17.68
CA LEU A 749 -19.68 26.83 -17.34
C LEU A 749 -19.92 28.11 -16.55
N ASP A 750 -21.11 28.68 -16.67
CA ASP A 750 -21.59 29.68 -15.72
C ASP A 750 -21.70 29.04 -14.34
N ALA A 751 -21.00 29.56 -13.34
CA ALA A 751 -20.94 28.96 -12.01
C ALA A 751 -22.32 28.82 -11.36
N LYS A 752 -23.20 29.81 -11.52
CA LYS A 752 -24.55 29.83 -10.93
C LYS A 752 -25.54 28.89 -11.60
N LYS A 753 -25.40 28.70 -12.94
CA LYS A 753 -26.45 28.04 -13.75
C LYS A 753 -25.98 26.73 -14.39
N GLY A 754 -24.68 26.41 -14.37
CA GLY A 754 -24.14 25.26 -15.08
C GLY A 754 -24.29 25.32 -16.61
N THR A 755 -24.57 26.49 -17.20
CA THR A 755 -24.70 26.64 -18.65
C THR A 755 -23.38 26.92 -19.31
N VAL A 756 -23.13 26.28 -20.46
CA VAL A 756 -21.88 26.41 -21.20
C VAL A 756 -21.63 27.86 -21.60
N ARG A 757 -20.45 28.37 -21.29
CA ARG A 757 -19.93 29.65 -21.74
C ARG A 757 -19.09 29.50 -23.00
N TRP A 758 -18.18 28.51 -22.98
CA TRP A 758 -17.40 28.09 -24.12
C TRP A 758 -16.93 26.64 -23.94
N THR A 759 -16.53 26.00 -25.02
CA THR A 759 -15.89 24.67 -25.01
C THR A 759 -14.52 24.79 -25.64
N ALA A 760 -13.60 24.00 -25.16
CA ALA A 760 -12.26 23.85 -25.71
C ALA A 760 -12.24 22.59 -26.58
N ALA A 761 -11.90 22.74 -27.84
CA ALA A 761 -11.58 21.61 -28.70
C ALA A 761 -10.07 21.54 -28.83
N PRO A 762 -9.40 20.72 -28.01
CA PRO A 762 -7.95 20.68 -28.02
C PRO A 762 -7.43 20.07 -29.33
N GLU A 763 -6.31 20.60 -29.82
CA GLU A 763 -5.65 20.08 -31.01
C GLU A 763 -4.50 19.14 -30.62
N ALA A 764 -4.45 17.99 -31.27
CA ALA A 764 -3.33 17.08 -31.08
C ALA A 764 -2.06 17.64 -31.76
N PRO A 765 -0.90 17.50 -31.11
CA PRO A 765 0.38 17.85 -31.75
C PRO A 765 0.59 17.08 -33.06
N ALA A 766 1.32 17.68 -34.00
CA ALA A 766 1.55 17.12 -35.33
C ALA A 766 2.22 15.73 -35.30
N GLU A 767 3.02 15.46 -34.28
CA GLU A 767 3.68 14.18 -34.03
C GLU A 767 2.78 13.11 -33.38
N SER A 768 1.57 13.45 -33.01
CA SER A 768 0.64 12.53 -32.38
C SER A 768 0.23 11.41 -33.32
N VAL A 769 0.22 10.19 -32.83
CA VAL A 769 -0.29 9.05 -33.57
C VAL A 769 -1.79 9.25 -33.87
N ASP A 770 -2.14 9.12 -35.15
CA ASP A 770 -3.52 9.28 -35.65
C ASP A 770 -4.16 10.64 -35.34
N GLY A 771 -3.37 11.66 -34.97
CA GLY A 771 -3.88 12.97 -34.61
C GLY A 771 -4.81 12.97 -33.39
N LYS A 772 -4.53 12.11 -32.39
CA LYS A 772 -5.39 11.91 -31.23
C LYS A 772 -4.80 12.50 -29.95
N LEU A 773 -5.71 12.95 -29.08
CA LEU A 773 -5.44 13.23 -27.68
C LEU A 773 -6.11 12.20 -26.80
N TYR A 774 -5.51 11.98 -25.65
CA TYR A 774 -5.99 11.07 -24.62
C TYR A 774 -6.17 11.85 -23.32
N GLY A 775 -7.15 11.47 -22.56
CA GLY A 775 -7.59 12.42 -21.56
C GLY A 775 -7.77 12.01 -20.17
N ALA A 776 -8.57 12.84 -19.61
CA ALA A 776 -8.75 13.23 -18.25
C ALA A 776 -9.13 12.13 -17.25
N GLY A 777 -9.65 11.02 -17.68
CA GLY A 777 -10.26 10.07 -16.74
C GLY A 777 -9.26 9.29 -15.93
N LEU A 778 -8.02 9.23 -16.35
CA LEU A 778 -7.20 8.11 -16.01
C LEU A 778 -5.95 8.44 -15.24
N ASN A 779 -5.45 9.67 -15.34
CA ASN A 779 -4.04 9.81 -15.00
C ASN A 779 -3.65 11.15 -14.42
N HIS A 780 -2.49 11.13 -13.79
CA HIS A 780 -1.71 12.29 -13.47
C HIS A 780 -1.53 13.22 -14.65
N GLY A 781 -1.46 14.45 -14.34
CA GLY A 781 -1.11 15.47 -15.27
C GLY A 781 -2.23 15.84 -16.24
N VAL A 782 -3.42 15.32 -16.05
CA VAL A 782 -4.62 15.81 -16.72
C VAL A 782 -5.48 16.55 -15.71
N PHE A 783 -5.41 17.86 -15.71
CA PHE A 783 -6.08 18.72 -14.76
C PHE A 783 -6.53 20.04 -15.41
N THR A 784 -7.36 20.75 -14.71
CA THR A 784 -7.74 22.12 -15.00
C THR A 784 -7.21 23.01 -13.88
N SER A 785 -6.42 24.02 -14.19
CA SER A 785 -5.92 24.91 -13.15
C SER A 785 -7.00 25.90 -12.69
N PRO A 786 -6.89 26.45 -11.48
CA PRO A 786 -7.56 27.70 -11.16
C PRO A 786 -7.20 28.80 -12.18
N GLU A 787 -7.99 29.87 -12.21
CA GLU A 787 -7.63 31.07 -12.98
C GLU A 787 -6.28 31.62 -12.50
N ILE A 788 -5.40 31.90 -13.45
CA ILE A 788 -4.09 32.49 -13.20
C ILE A 788 -3.95 33.83 -13.92
N PRO A 789 -3.24 34.80 -13.38
CA PRO A 789 -2.79 35.97 -14.15
C PRO A 789 -1.93 35.51 -15.33
N TYR A 790 -2.25 35.94 -16.54
CA TYR A 790 -1.49 35.60 -17.73
C TYR A 790 -1.49 36.74 -18.72
N ALA A 791 -0.32 37.24 -19.10
CA ALA A 791 -0.16 38.46 -19.87
C ALA A 791 -0.98 39.62 -19.26
N ASP A 792 -1.86 40.28 -20.04
CA ASP A 792 -2.71 41.38 -19.58
C ASP A 792 -4.10 40.92 -19.11
N GLY A 793 -4.31 39.64 -18.91
CA GLY A 793 -5.61 39.06 -18.57
C GLY A 793 -5.51 37.90 -17.59
N HIS A 794 -6.55 37.05 -17.63
CA HIS A 794 -6.59 35.81 -16.86
C HIS A 794 -6.71 34.62 -17.79
N ALA A 795 -6.05 33.55 -17.41
CA ALA A 795 -6.06 32.30 -18.17
C ALA A 795 -6.41 31.11 -17.27
N VAL A 796 -6.84 30.04 -17.90
CA VAL A 796 -6.99 28.70 -17.32
C VAL A 796 -6.12 27.73 -18.10
N VAL A 797 -5.55 26.75 -17.41
CA VAL A 797 -4.66 25.77 -18.01
C VAL A 797 -5.36 24.43 -18.05
N TYR A 798 -5.35 23.83 -19.22
CA TYR A 798 -5.80 22.46 -19.45
C TYR A 798 -4.62 21.59 -19.85
N THR A 799 -4.62 20.33 -19.40
CA THR A 799 -3.62 19.36 -19.80
C THR A 799 -4.27 18.08 -20.32
N TRP A 800 -3.69 17.52 -21.36
CA TRP A 800 -4.06 16.24 -21.96
C TRP A 800 -2.81 15.42 -22.27
N PHE A 801 -3.00 14.20 -22.77
CA PHE A 801 -1.92 13.40 -23.31
C PHE A 801 -2.03 13.23 -24.81
N SER A 802 -0.89 13.12 -25.47
CA SER A 802 -0.74 12.60 -26.82
C SER A 802 0.23 11.42 -26.81
N ALA A 803 0.18 10.56 -27.83
CA ALA A 803 1.13 9.48 -28.02
C ALA A 803 1.84 9.64 -29.36
N THR A 804 3.13 9.28 -29.43
CA THR A 804 3.92 9.30 -30.67
C THR A 804 4.08 7.93 -31.31
N SER A 805 3.69 6.85 -30.63
CA SER A 805 3.65 5.49 -31.12
C SER A 805 2.52 4.68 -30.51
N THR A 806 2.17 3.57 -31.16
CA THR A 806 1.19 2.60 -30.67
C THR A 806 1.83 1.25 -30.42
N THR A 807 1.25 0.46 -29.51
CA THR A 807 1.60 -0.96 -29.36
C THR A 807 1.19 -1.78 -30.59
N ALA A 808 1.62 -3.03 -30.62
CA ALA A 808 1.24 -3.95 -31.71
C ALA A 808 -0.30 -4.16 -31.81
N GLU A 809 -1.02 -4.00 -30.70
CA GLU A 809 -2.47 -4.08 -30.61
C GLU A 809 -3.16 -2.78 -31.00
N GLY A 810 -2.39 -1.70 -31.29
CA GLY A 810 -2.90 -0.40 -31.72
C GLY A 810 -3.35 0.51 -30.57
N ALA A 811 -3.03 0.18 -29.32
CA ALA A 811 -3.18 1.10 -28.19
C ALA A 811 -2.03 2.11 -28.14
N PRO A 812 -2.20 3.29 -27.52
CA PRO A 812 -1.07 4.20 -27.30
C PRO A 812 0.06 3.50 -26.53
N ASP A 813 1.28 3.64 -27.01
CA ASP A 813 2.43 3.15 -26.27
C ASP A 813 2.70 4.08 -25.08
N GLY A 814 2.62 3.54 -23.87
CA GLY A 814 2.82 4.29 -22.63
C GLY A 814 4.15 5.03 -22.59
N SER A 815 5.21 4.47 -23.16
CA SER A 815 6.53 5.10 -23.24
C SER A 815 6.57 6.32 -24.20
N SER A 816 5.62 6.42 -25.09
CA SER A 816 5.52 7.50 -26.10
C SER A 816 4.57 8.63 -25.70
N LEU A 817 3.89 8.53 -24.57
CA LEU A 817 2.96 9.55 -24.11
C LEU A 817 3.69 10.89 -23.86
N ARG A 818 3.01 11.96 -24.20
CA ARG A 818 3.46 13.35 -24.00
C ARG A 818 2.34 14.15 -23.37
N ALA A 819 2.64 14.99 -22.41
CA ALA A 819 1.66 15.92 -21.87
C ALA A 819 1.50 17.09 -22.82
N VAL A 820 0.28 17.42 -23.17
CA VAL A 820 -0.12 18.59 -23.96
C VAL A 820 -0.70 19.61 -23.00
N VAL A 821 -0.20 20.83 -23.03
CA VAL A 821 -0.59 21.94 -22.16
C VAL A 821 -1.19 23.04 -23.04
N GLU A 822 -2.41 23.43 -22.74
CA GLU A 822 -3.05 24.60 -23.37
C GLU A 822 -3.39 25.63 -22.30
N ILE A 823 -2.88 26.83 -22.50
CA ILE A 823 -3.26 28.01 -21.72
C ILE A 823 -4.31 28.77 -22.53
N ARG A 824 -5.49 28.94 -21.95
CA ARG A 824 -6.62 29.58 -22.62
C ARG A 824 -7.09 30.80 -21.86
N ASP A 825 -7.47 31.86 -22.58
CA ASP A 825 -8.18 33.00 -22.00
C ASP A 825 -9.41 32.49 -21.22
N SER A 826 -9.49 32.80 -19.95
CA SER A 826 -10.52 32.27 -19.06
C SER A 826 -11.93 32.72 -19.46
N ARG A 827 -12.08 33.86 -20.09
CA ARG A 827 -13.34 34.46 -20.48
C ARG A 827 -13.81 33.97 -21.87
N THR A 828 -12.91 33.83 -22.84
CA THR A 828 -13.26 33.56 -24.24
C THR A 828 -12.99 32.12 -24.65
N GLY A 829 -12.08 31.43 -23.96
CA GLY A 829 -11.61 30.10 -24.34
C GLY A 829 -10.57 30.10 -25.47
N GLU A 830 -10.15 31.28 -25.94
CA GLU A 830 -9.12 31.39 -26.96
C GLU A 830 -7.77 30.81 -26.48
N VAL A 831 -7.10 30.04 -27.31
CA VAL A 831 -5.78 29.48 -27.01
C VAL A 831 -4.74 30.61 -27.01
N LEU A 832 -4.15 30.87 -25.87
CA LEU A 832 -3.07 31.83 -25.69
C LEU A 832 -1.69 31.16 -25.85
N HIS A 833 -1.60 29.90 -25.46
CA HIS A 833 -0.38 29.11 -25.57
C HIS A 833 -0.72 27.62 -25.75
N HIS A 834 0.04 26.94 -26.57
CA HIS A 834 -0.01 25.50 -26.74
C HIS A 834 1.41 24.95 -26.65
N GLY A 835 1.63 23.98 -25.83
CA GLY A 835 2.94 23.37 -25.61
C GLY A 835 2.86 21.86 -25.37
N VAL A 836 3.95 21.16 -25.70
CA VAL A 836 4.09 19.73 -25.45
C VAL A 836 5.19 19.51 -24.43
N ALA A 837 4.85 18.83 -23.36
CA ALA A 837 5.79 18.40 -22.33
C ALA A 837 6.23 16.96 -22.59
N GLY A 838 7.48 16.62 -22.43
CA GLY A 838 7.96 15.26 -22.66
C GLY A 838 7.48 14.27 -21.60
N GLY A 839 6.95 13.12 -22.02
CA GLY A 839 6.58 11.97 -21.19
C GLY A 839 5.39 12.15 -20.24
N PRO A 840 4.62 11.10 -19.98
CA PRO A 840 3.44 11.16 -19.10
C PRO A 840 3.80 11.39 -17.64
N TRP A 841 5.01 11.05 -17.26
CA TRP A 841 5.57 11.19 -15.92
C TRP A 841 6.10 12.58 -15.60
N ASN A 842 6.17 13.45 -16.59
CA ASN A 842 6.73 14.79 -16.44
C ASN A 842 5.70 15.85 -16.04
N VAL A 843 4.46 15.45 -15.82
CA VAL A 843 3.43 16.36 -15.28
C VAL A 843 2.54 15.54 -14.34
N GLY A 844 2.80 15.59 -13.06
CA GLY A 844 2.06 14.86 -12.04
C GLY A 844 1.06 15.71 -11.26
N SER A 845 1.37 16.98 -11.09
CA SER A 845 0.56 17.93 -10.34
C SER A 845 0.88 19.35 -10.79
N TYR A 846 0.27 20.33 -10.16
CA TYR A 846 0.56 21.75 -10.37
C TYR A 846 0.37 22.55 -9.08
N PHE A 847 0.97 23.72 -9.04
CA PHE A 847 0.65 24.74 -8.07
C PHE A 847 0.78 26.14 -8.71
N THR A 848 0.10 27.10 -8.14
CA THR A 848 0.02 28.45 -8.66
C THR A 848 0.37 29.48 -7.60
N GLY A 849 0.88 30.61 -8.02
CA GLY A 849 1.18 31.76 -7.17
C GLY A 849 1.30 33.03 -7.98
N PRO A 850 1.66 34.16 -7.35
CA PRO A 850 1.91 35.39 -8.06
C PRO A 850 3.01 35.28 -9.13
N GLU A 851 3.88 34.33 -8.98
CA GLU A 851 4.99 34.02 -9.90
C GLU A 851 4.53 33.27 -11.16
N GLY A 852 3.34 32.70 -11.14
CA GLY A 852 2.77 31.96 -12.25
C GLY A 852 2.29 30.55 -11.91
N LEU A 853 2.26 29.71 -12.93
CA LEU A 853 1.93 28.28 -12.85
C LEU A 853 3.21 27.47 -12.87
N VAL A 854 3.32 26.52 -11.96
CA VAL A 854 4.36 25.50 -11.94
C VAL A 854 3.72 24.13 -12.11
N LEU A 855 4.15 23.38 -13.12
CA LEU A 855 3.80 21.99 -13.34
C LEU A 855 4.89 21.12 -12.75
N THR A 856 4.50 20.15 -11.93
CA THR A 856 5.43 19.22 -11.31
C THR A 856 5.33 17.84 -11.99
N GLY A 857 6.44 17.15 -12.05
CA GLY A 857 6.50 15.81 -12.56
C GLY A 857 7.72 15.09 -12.02
N THR A 858 7.93 13.85 -12.45
CA THR A 858 9.07 13.06 -12.03
C THR A 858 10.37 13.77 -12.39
N ALA A 859 11.11 14.21 -11.39
CA ALA A 859 12.42 14.86 -11.51
C ALA A 859 12.44 16.19 -12.29
N SER A 860 11.31 16.89 -12.43
CA SER A 860 11.35 18.19 -13.11
C SER A 860 10.19 19.12 -12.74
N PHE A 861 10.47 20.41 -12.73
CA PHE A 861 9.46 21.47 -12.76
C PHE A 861 9.38 22.07 -14.15
N ARG A 862 8.16 22.45 -14.54
CA ARG A 862 7.91 23.28 -15.70
C ARG A 862 7.15 24.51 -15.30
N THR A 863 7.58 25.66 -15.77
CA THR A 863 7.02 26.92 -15.33
C THR A 863 6.41 27.70 -16.48
N TYR A 864 5.30 28.35 -16.15
CA TYR A 864 4.69 29.37 -16.98
C TYR A 864 4.59 30.63 -16.13
N ALA A 865 5.45 31.59 -16.38
CA ALA A 865 5.51 32.82 -15.61
C ALA A 865 4.25 33.68 -15.82
N ALA A 866 3.89 34.48 -14.84
CA ALA A 866 2.72 35.35 -14.84
C ALA A 866 2.69 36.36 -16.03
N GLY A 867 3.81 36.64 -16.61
CA GLY A 867 3.91 37.53 -17.78
C GLY A 867 3.65 36.91 -19.15
N GLY A 868 3.19 35.66 -19.21
CA GLY A 868 2.87 35.00 -20.48
C GLY A 868 4.08 34.62 -21.32
N ARG A 869 5.24 34.49 -20.71
CA ARG A 869 6.47 34.13 -21.40
C ARG A 869 7.08 32.86 -20.82
N ASP A 870 7.45 32.06 -21.77
CA ASP A 870 8.45 30.98 -21.72
C ASP A 870 8.32 29.94 -20.62
N TYR A 871 7.85 28.82 -21.03
CA TYR A 871 8.06 27.53 -20.56
C TYR A 871 9.54 27.29 -20.20
N ARG A 872 9.76 26.89 -18.99
CA ARG A 872 11.07 26.49 -18.51
C ARG A 872 11.03 25.12 -17.85
N LEU A 873 11.99 24.29 -18.21
CA LEU A 873 12.25 23.02 -17.56
C LEU A 873 13.48 23.18 -16.68
N PHE A 874 13.41 22.85 -15.42
CA PHE A 874 14.59 22.65 -14.60
C PHE A 874 14.48 21.35 -13.83
N THR A 875 15.60 20.68 -13.65
CA THR A 875 15.66 19.37 -13.05
C THR A 875 15.92 19.49 -11.56
N LEU A 876 15.11 18.83 -10.78
CA LEU A 876 15.28 18.69 -9.35
C LEU A 876 15.38 17.19 -8.99
N PRO A 877 15.98 16.85 -7.84
CA PRO A 877 15.97 15.48 -7.38
C PRO A 877 14.53 15.02 -7.11
N SER A 878 14.03 14.13 -7.95
CA SER A 878 12.76 13.39 -7.77
C SER A 878 11.59 14.23 -7.28
N VAL A 879 11.14 15.20 -8.06
CA VAL A 879 10.02 16.06 -7.68
C VAL A 879 8.69 15.49 -8.14
N GLU A 880 7.81 15.18 -7.21
CA GLU A 880 6.43 14.80 -7.52
C GLU A 880 5.44 15.87 -7.09
N THR A 881 5.76 16.62 -6.08
CA THR A 881 4.88 17.66 -5.55
C THR A 881 5.64 18.91 -5.11
N GLY A 882 4.93 20.04 -4.96
CA GLY A 882 5.51 21.29 -4.51
C GLY A 882 4.47 22.33 -4.17
N GLY A 883 4.92 23.50 -3.75
CA GLY A 883 4.07 24.63 -3.42
C GLY A 883 4.87 25.89 -3.12
N PHE A 884 4.20 27.03 -3.17
CA PHE A 884 4.76 28.29 -2.62
C PHE A 884 4.47 28.39 -1.14
N LEU A 885 5.41 28.97 -0.40
CA LEU A 885 5.29 29.18 1.04
C LEU A 885 5.97 30.48 1.47
N THR A 886 5.62 30.92 2.66
CA THR A 886 6.22 32.08 3.32
C THR A 886 7.27 31.58 4.32
N GLY A 887 8.52 31.92 4.07
CA GLY A 887 9.64 31.58 4.94
C GLY A 887 9.99 32.69 5.94
N PRO A 888 11.08 32.48 6.70
CA PRO A 888 11.55 33.44 7.72
C PRO A 888 11.70 34.86 7.17
N GLY A 889 11.25 35.83 7.97
CA GLY A 889 11.27 37.24 7.60
C GLY A 889 10.29 37.61 6.49
N GLY A 890 9.30 36.81 6.20
CA GLY A 890 8.33 37.02 5.13
C GLY A 890 8.89 36.71 3.73
N ARG A 891 10.01 36.02 3.65
CA ARG A 891 10.63 35.60 2.37
C ARG A 891 9.72 34.64 1.65
N ARG A 892 9.43 34.91 0.40
CA ARG A 892 8.72 33.94 -0.46
C ARG A 892 9.65 32.79 -0.84
N LEU A 893 9.20 31.58 -0.72
CA LEU A 893 9.94 30.38 -1.05
C LEU A 893 9.08 29.43 -1.89
N LEU A 894 9.75 28.50 -2.54
CA LEU A 894 9.17 27.40 -3.28
C LEU A 894 9.66 26.09 -2.63
N VAL A 895 8.76 25.23 -2.20
CA VAL A 895 9.11 23.87 -1.77
C VAL A 895 8.89 22.91 -2.93
N GLY A 896 9.84 22.04 -3.13
CA GLY A 896 9.72 20.90 -4.03
C GLY A 896 10.38 19.68 -3.44
N GLY A 897 9.85 18.52 -3.76
CA GLY A 897 10.43 17.27 -3.32
C GLY A 897 9.53 16.09 -3.56
N ALA A 898 10.02 14.94 -3.20
CA ALA A 898 9.33 13.66 -3.21
C ALA A 898 10.05 12.69 -2.27
N GLN A 899 10.38 11.52 -2.79
CA GLN A 899 11.06 10.47 -2.04
C GLN A 899 12.46 10.87 -1.54
N SER A 900 13.14 11.76 -2.26
CA SER A 900 14.51 12.17 -1.94
C SER A 900 14.62 13.29 -0.90
N GLY A 901 13.53 13.84 -0.43
CA GLY A 901 13.50 14.91 0.59
C GLY A 901 12.74 16.15 0.19
N ALA A 902 12.69 17.11 1.10
CA ALA A 902 12.14 18.43 0.88
C ALA A 902 13.25 19.42 0.53
N TYR A 903 13.09 20.16 -0.56
CA TYR A 903 14.04 21.18 -1.02
C TYR A 903 13.33 22.53 -1.14
N LEU A 904 13.98 23.57 -0.67
CA LEU A 904 13.48 24.95 -0.72
C LEU A 904 14.27 25.76 -1.74
N TYR A 905 13.55 26.51 -2.55
CA TYR A 905 14.15 27.35 -3.58
C TYR A 905 13.67 28.78 -3.46
N ASP A 906 14.50 29.71 -3.89
CA ASP A 906 14.05 31.09 -4.14
C ASP A 906 13.21 31.07 -5.43
N PRO A 907 12.05 31.77 -5.48
CA PRO A 907 11.20 31.80 -6.67
C PRO A 907 11.88 32.33 -7.93
N SER A 908 13.01 33.04 -7.81
CA SER A 908 13.81 33.46 -8.96
C SER A 908 14.33 32.32 -9.81
N VAL A 909 14.40 31.11 -9.28
CA VAL A 909 14.73 29.87 -10.06
C VAL A 909 13.73 29.65 -11.19
N LEU A 910 12.50 30.11 -11.05
CA LEU A 910 11.45 29.95 -12.07
C LEU A 910 11.74 30.78 -13.33
N THR A 911 12.60 31.77 -13.26
CA THR A 911 13.00 32.64 -14.37
C THR A 911 14.49 32.61 -14.67
N ALA A 912 15.28 31.90 -13.85
CA ALA A 912 16.72 31.79 -14.03
C ALA A 912 17.08 30.98 -15.28
N GLU A 913 18.30 31.07 -15.81
CA GLU A 913 18.78 30.31 -16.97
C GLU A 913 19.45 29.02 -16.60
N ASP A 914 19.50 28.68 -15.32
CA ASP A 914 20.14 27.49 -14.83
C ASP A 914 19.16 26.29 -14.86
N ASP A 915 19.57 25.18 -15.45
CA ASP A 915 18.79 23.94 -15.49
C ASP A 915 18.89 23.14 -14.17
N TYR A 916 19.83 23.52 -13.28
CA TYR A 916 20.10 22.86 -12.00
C TYR A 916 20.31 23.92 -10.92
N PRO A 917 19.25 24.64 -10.53
CA PRO A 917 19.40 25.71 -9.54
C PRO A 917 19.76 25.15 -8.17
N ASP A 918 20.58 25.90 -7.44
CA ASP A 918 20.88 25.60 -6.05
C ASP A 918 19.65 25.86 -5.17
N ASP A 919 19.41 24.97 -4.22
CA ASP A 919 18.42 25.18 -3.16
C ASP A 919 18.94 26.16 -2.11
N VAL A 920 18.02 26.81 -1.43
CA VAL A 920 18.32 27.71 -0.30
C VAL A 920 18.21 27.01 1.05
N GLY A 921 17.76 25.77 1.05
CA GLY A 921 17.66 24.89 2.21
C GLY A 921 17.01 23.57 1.83
N HIS A 922 17.42 22.52 2.49
CA HIS A 922 16.84 21.21 2.25
C HIS A 922 16.85 20.34 3.51
N ASN A 923 16.01 19.31 3.48
CA ASN A 923 16.09 18.23 4.42
C ASN A 923 15.80 16.90 3.69
N THR A 924 16.87 16.15 3.45
CA THR A 924 16.83 14.90 2.71
C THR A 924 16.16 13.76 3.48
N TYR A 925 15.70 14.00 4.72
CA TYR A 925 14.97 13.02 5.55
C TYR A 925 13.47 13.26 5.56
N LEU A 926 13.00 14.27 4.85
CA LEU A 926 11.62 14.64 4.76
C LEU A 926 11.04 14.28 3.37
N GLY A 927 11.37 13.09 2.89
CA GLY A 927 10.71 12.56 1.70
C GLY A 927 9.23 12.34 1.96
N ALA A 928 8.40 12.68 1.00
CA ALA A 928 6.95 12.49 1.08
C ALA A 928 6.32 12.41 -0.31
N ARG A 929 5.14 11.83 -0.38
CA ARG A 929 4.33 11.89 -1.60
C ARG A 929 3.74 13.24 -1.83
N GLU A 930 3.42 13.94 -0.74
CA GLU A 930 2.84 15.25 -0.79
C GLU A 930 3.35 16.14 0.30
N TYR A 931 3.48 17.39 -0.09
CA TYR A 931 3.71 18.49 0.82
C TYR A 931 2.47 19.36 0.90
N PHE A 932 2.18 19.79 2.10
CA PHE A 932 1.27 20.88 2.38
C PHE A 932 2.08 21.96 3.11
N SER A 933 1.74 23.22 2.91
CA SER A 933 2.34 24.33 3.65
C SER A 933 1.27 25.27 4.19
N GLY A 934 1.52 25.85 5.35
CA GLY A 934 0.63 26.80 5.98
C GLY A 934 1.16 27.22 7.33
N ASP A 935 0.86 28.46 7.73
CA ASP A 935 1.19 28.99 9.06
C ASP A 935 0.28 28.36 10.12
N LEU A 936 0.80 27.33 10.81
CA LEU A 936 0.06 26.56 11.78
C LEU A 936 0.11 27.13 13.20
N ASP A 937 1.07 27.99 13.51
CA ASP A 937 1.22 28.55 14.85
C ASP A 937 1.05 30.08 14.93
N GLY A 938 0.75 30.71 13.79
CA GLY A 938 0.42 32.12 13.69
C GLY A 938 1.62 33.07 13.81
N ASP A 939 2.83 32.57 13.53
CA ASP A 939 4.05 33.36 13.59
C ASP A 939 4.37 34.09 12.27
N GLY A 940 3.61 33.82 11.21
CA GLY A 940 3.76 34.38 9.88
C GLY A 940 4.77 33.65 9.00
N VAL A 941 5.25 32.49 9.42
CA VAL A 941 6.08 31.60 8.64
C VAL A 941 5.31 30.30 8.41
N ASP A 942 5.29 29.84 7.18
CA ASP A 942 4.59 28.57 6.88
C ASP A 942 5.41 27.37 7.35
N GLU A 943 4.75 26.42 7.96
CA GLU A 943 5.28 25.07 8.20
C GLU A 943 5.27 24.23 6.93
N VAL A 944 6.25 23.33 6.83
CA VAL A 944 6.28 22.27 5.83
C VAL A 944 5.70 20.99 6.43
N VAL A 945 4.62 20.52 5.84
CA VAL A 945 3.92 19.31 6.23
C VAL A 945 4.14 18.22 5.21
N ASN A 946 4.76 17.14 5.62
CA ASN A 946 4.99 15.96 4.81
C ASN A 946 3.87 14.94 5.01
N LEU A 947 3.22 14.51 3.93
CA LEU A 947 2.14 13.54 3.94
C LEU A 947 2.56 12.24 3.25
N GLY A 948 2.03 11.13 3.73
CA GLY A 948 2.26 9.82 3.13
C GLY A 948 3.36 9.05 3.83
N PHE A 949 4.34 8.59 3.10
CA PHE A 949 5.42 7.79 3.65
C PHE A 949 6.78 8.45 3.39
N ASP A 950 7.69 8.21 4.30
CA ASP A 950 9.07 8.68 4.22
C ASP A 950 9.93 7.60 3.55
N GLU A 951 10.35 7.83 2.32
CA GLU A 951 11.26 6.97 1.55
C GLU A 951 12.71 7.46 1.59
N THR A 952 12.99 8.56 2.25
CA THR A 952 14.32 9.17 2.27
C THR A 952 15.39 8.22 2.77
N GLY A 953 15.04 7.38 3.74
CA GLY A 953 15.95 6.35 4.23
C GLY A 953 16.39 5.37 3.16
N PHE A 954 15.54 5.12 2.16
CA PHE A 954 15.80 4.18 1.08
C PHE A 954 16.88 4.71 0.11
N ASP A 955 16.73 5.91 -0.40
CA ASP A 955 17.71 6.48 -1.34
C ASP A 955 19.09 6.62 -0.70
N ARG A 956 19.12 7.13 0.51
CA ARG A 956 20.37 7.22 1.28
C ARG A 956 20.97 5.85 1.56
N MET A 957 20.14 4.86 1.87
CA MET A 957 20.62 3.50 2.06
C MET A 957 21.15 2.90 0.78
N THR A 958 20.49 3.13 -0.35
CA THR A 958 20.97 2.69 -1.66
C THR A 958 22.31 3.33 -2.00
N GLU A 959 22.47 4.61 -1.74
CA GLU A 959 23.72 5.33 -1.91
C GLU A 959 24.83 4.77 -0.99
N LEU A 960 24.54 4.62 0.30
CA LEU A 960 25.49 4.08 1.30
C LEU A 960 25.88 2.63 0.99
N LEU A 961 25.01 1.88 0.35
CA LEU A 961 25.26 0.49 -0.08
C LEU A 961 25.90 0.40 -1.45
N GLY A 962 26.33 1.52 -2.05
CA GLY A 962 26.96 1.55 -3.35
C GLY A 962 26.03 1.18 -4.50
N GLY A 963 24.79 1.63 -4.44
CA GLY A 963 23.77 1.41 -5.48
C GLY A 963 23.10 0.04 -5.44
N ARG A 964 23.18 -0.66 -4.31
CA ARG A 964 22.51 -1.97 -4.13
C ARG A 964 21.24 -1.81 -3.31
N TYR A 965 20.16 -2.38 -3.80
CA TYR A 965 18.85 -2.28 -3.19
C TYR A 965 18.72 -3.08 -1.89
N LEU A 966 18.02 -2.51 -0.94
CA LEU A 966 17.35 -3.25 0.12
C LEU A 966 16.00 -3.73 -0.44
N GLN A 967 15.94 -4.92 -0.97
CA GLN A 967 14.75 -5.47 -1.64
C GLN A 967 13.48 -5.54 -0.77
N GLN A 968 13.57 -5.23 0.50
CA GLN A 968 12.46 -5.35 1.45
C GLN A 968 12.30 -4.10 2.30
N PHE A 969 12.84 -3.00 1.83
CA PHE A 969 12.76 -1.76 2.54
C PHE A 969 11.44 -1.08 2.24
N THR A 970 10.69 -0.76 3.25
CA THR A 970 9.43 -0.06 3.13
C THR A 970 9.37 1.08 4.10
N ALA A 971 8.89 2.18 3.61
CA ALA A 971 8.75 3.39 4.36
C ALA A 971 7.63 3.32 5.38
N ILE A 972 7.75 4.06 6.45
CA ILE A 972 6.69 4.25 7.44
C ILE A 972 5.74 5.31 6.92
N SER A 973 4.44 5.07 7.06
CA SER A 973 3.46 6.12 6.81
C SER A 973 3.52 7.16 7.93
N ARG A 974 3.73 8.41 7.56
CA ARG A 974 3.92 9.52 8.51
C ARG A 974 3.18 10.78 8.12
N LEU A 975 2.85 11.53 9.17
CA LEU A 975 2.61 12.96 9.12
C LEU A 975 3.78 13.64 9.86
N THR A 976 4.58 14.41 9.16
CA THR A 976 5.68 15.17 9.77
C THR A 976 5.47 16.66 9.55
N VAL A 977 5.57 17.44 10.61
CA VAL A 977 5.48 18.90 10.58
C VAL A 977 6.83 19.48 10.92
N SER A 978 7.33 20.36 10.06
CA SER A 978 8.63 21.01 10.17
C SER A 978 8.50 22.51 10.14
N THR A 979 9.23 23.21 11.01
CA THR A 979 9.32 24.67 11.01
C THR A 979 10.52 25.15 10.20
N LEU A 980 10.43 26.36 9.69
CA LEU A 980 11.51 27.04 8.95
C LEU A 980 12.21 28.08 9.82
N SER A 981 13.53 28.18 9.74
CA SER A 981 14.31 29.17 10.49
C SER A 981 15.52 29.70 9.71
#